data_f692bd39f7759a5aa4a3e4c463c12a9c
#
_entry.id   f692bd39f7759a5aa4a3e4c463c12a9c
#
_cell.length_a   1.000
_cell.length_b   1.000
_cell.length_c   1.000
_cell.angle_alpha   90.00
_cell.angle_beta   90.00
_cell.angle_gamma   90.00
#
_symmetry.space_group_name_H-M   'P 1'
#
loop_
_entity.id
_entity.type
_entity.pdbx_description
1 polymer ?
#
loop_
_entity_poly.entity_id
_entity_poly.type
_entity_poly.pdbx_seq_one_letter_code
_entity_poly.pdbx_strand_id
1 'polypeptide(L)'
;METGAVTGAFVGLGGELTPLIGRRAETARIARLLSGARLVTLSGVGGVGKTRLAQRVAANAARSAFPDGVYIAELADLQDPELLAPSVLGILDTAPPAHPGADATAVLTARLRERRALLVLDNCEHLIEACARLADALLRGAPGLRVLATSRQPLGIAGEQVFSVEPLPVPDADAGHGGVRAVSGNPAVALFADRAAAVLPGFAVSESDAAAVVELVRRLDGLPFAIELAAARVRSLTPPEILERLTDRFALLTGGSRVAADRQRTLRALIDWSHELCTGRERLLWARASVFRGGFDLESLERVCTDAELPPAALLDTLDALVARSIVNCRQEHGRSRYHMLETVREYGHERLAASGSLDALRGRHRDRYAELTARAGREWFGPRQVEWFTRLRLEHPNLRAALEFCLERPGQARAGLALAVSPRHYWITAGLLSEGRRWLSQLLAADDPKDDGEDAAGPDPAVRVHALVTETYLGILQGDPDADVQRALAGCEAAARRGGHRRESAWVWHHQGILAVWREDFASAAELFARAGTEFRAQDCLDAALECRVKFALAHAYGGEVAAADEACGEVEAAARAHDESWLYGMALLARALLARRAGAPADAIAHARAAVARLRPFQDWWGLAMCVEVIAWSTQDAPRRAARLLGVLHLLWESLGGRLGSVPFMRAQHLRFEAAVREALSAAAFERDFRRGARATVDEAMAYVLDDAAGVVPGLTRRESQVAELVAEGLTNKDIAARLTIAQRTAENHVERILGKLGLTSRTQLALWTYEQRDEPAGS
;
A
#
# COMPACT_ATOMS: atom_id res chain seq x y z
N MET A 1 31.43 5.20 6.56
CA MET A 1 31.16 4.10 5.59
C MET A 1 29.70 4.22 5.22
N GLU A 2 29.47 4.92 4.14
CA GLU A 2 28.14 5.32 3.68
C GLU A 2 27.60 4.27 2.71
N THR A 3 26.40 3.84 2.99
CA THR A 3 25.63 2.92 2.16
C THR A 3 25.15 3.67 0.92
N GLY A 4 25.72 3.31 -0.22
CA GLY A 4 25.21 3.73 -1.55
C GLY A 4 23.77 3.21 -1.74
N ALA A 5 22.89 4.10 -2.14
CA ALA A 5 21.51 3.82 -2.46
C ALA A 5 21.40 2.83 -3.63
N VAL A 6 20.97 1.63 -3.36
CA VAL A 6 20.51 0.67 -4.37
C VAL A 6 19.01 0.89 -4.52
N THR A 7 18.60 1.44 -5.65
CA THR A 7 17.22 1.68 -6.04
C THR A 7 16.58 0.38 -6.55
N GLY A 8 16.14 -0.48 -5.63
CA GLY A 8 15.13 -1.49 -5.91
C GLY A 8 13.83 -1.04 -5.25
N ALA A 9 12.69 -1.21 -5.89
CA ALA A 9 11.40 -0.87 -5.30
C ALA A 9 11.16 -1.72 -4.04
N PHE A 10 11.21 -1.08 -2.89
CA PHE A 10 10.91 -1.68 -1.60
C PHE A 10 9.51 -1.24 -1.19
N VAL A 11 8.53 -2.11 -1.36
CA VAL A 11 7.18 -1.86 -0.89
C VAL A 11 6.92 -2.79 0.30
N GLY A 12 6.62 -2.21 1.46
CA GLY A 12 6.27 -2.95 2.68
C GLY A 12 7.42 -3.22 3.68
N LEU A 13 8.65 -2.74 3.44
CA LEU A 13 9.71 -2.81 4.45
C LEU A 13 9.64 -1.60 5.39
N GLY A 14 8.90 -1.72 6.48
CA GLY A 14 9.09 -0.86 7.65
C GLY A 14 10.51 -1.03 8.19
N GLY A 15 11.20 0.08 8.55
CA GLY A 15 12.54 0.00 9.14
C GLY A 15 12.54 -0.92 10.37
N GLU A 16 13.51 -1.84 10.48
CA GLU A 16 13.64 -2.68 11.67
C GLU A 16 13.92 -1.81 12.90
N LEU A 17 12.94 -1.71 13.78
CA LEU A 17 13.05 -0.95 15.03
C LEU A 17 13.86 -1.70 16.09
N THR A 18 14.02 -3.03 15.96
CA THR A 18 14.75 -3.86 16.91
C THR A 18 15.58 -4.92 16.17
N PRO A 19 16.81 -5.23 16.62
CA PRO A 19 17.68 -6.19 15.94
C PRO A 19 17.08 -7.61 15.95
N LEU A 20 17.28 -8.35 14.85
CA LEU A 20 16.98 -9.79 14.78
C LEU A 20 18.13 -10.56 15.40
N ILE A 21 17.90 -11.14 16.59
CA ILE A 21 18.93 -11.83 17.37
C ILE A 21 18.93 -13.33 17.03
N GLY A 22 20.13 -13.91 16.84
CA GLY A 22 20.35 -15.34 16.77
C GLY A 22 19.95 -16.04 15.46
N ARG A 23 19.57 -15.31 14.38
CA ARG A 23 19.02 -15.88 13.14
C ARG A 23 19.91 -15.74 11.90
N ARG A 24 21.22 -15.55 12.08
CA ARG A 24 22.15 -15.34 10.95
C ARG A 24 22.27 -16.59 10.07
N ALA A 25 22.36 -17.77 10.67
CA ALA A 25 22.50 -19.04 9.96
C ALA A 25 21.23 -19.38 9.15
N GLU A 26 20.05 -19.20 9.74
CA GLU A 26 18.76 -19.42 9.09
C GLU A 26 18.55 -18.42 7.93
N THR A 27 18.86 -17.14 8.14
CA THR A 27 18.80 -16.11 7.09
C THR A 27 19.66 -16.50 5.89
N ALA A 28 20.91 -16.93 6.11
CA ALA A 28 21.81 -17.39 5.05
C ALA A 28 21.33 -18.69 4.38
N ARG A 29 20.74 -19.61 5.13
CA ARG A 29 20.19 -20.87 4.60
C ARG A 29 18.96 -20.62 3.73
N ILE A 30 18.03 -19.76 4.16
CA ILE A 30 16.84 -19.40 3.38
C ILE A 30 17.25 -18.66 2.11
N ALA A 31 18.23 -17.76 2.15
CA ALA A 31 18.74 -17.09 0.97
C ALA A 31 19.33 -18.10 -0.06
N ARG A 32 20.03 -19.13 0.41
CA ARG A 32 20.50 -20.22 -0.46
C ARG A 32 19.34 -21.05 -1.03
N LEU A 33 18.30 -21.36 -0.26
CA LEU A 33 17.13 -22.06 -0.75
C LEU A 33 16.43 -21.22 -1.86
N LEU A 34 16.28 -19.93 -1.66
CA LEU A 34 15.71 -19.02 -2.67
C LEU A 34 16.55 -18.91 -3.95
N SER A 35 17.83 -19.20 -3.90
CA SER A 35 18.66 -19.24 -5.11
C SER A 35 18.39 -20.49 -5.96
N GLY A 36 18.04 -21.62 -5.33
CA GLY A 36 17.78 -22.90 -6.00
C GLY A 36 16.29 -23.22 -6.22
N ALA A 37 15.43 -22.78 -5.33
CA ALA A 37 13.99 -23.02 -5.37
C ALA A 37 13.21 -21.75 -5.71
N ARG A 38 12.06 -21.94 -6.35
CA ARG A 38 11.18 -20.81 -6.72
C ARG A 38 10.11 -20.51 -5.68
N LEU A 39 9.84 -21.45 -4.78
CA LEU A 39 8.95 -21.30 -3.63
C LEU A 39 9.65 -21.82 -2.38
N VAL A 40 9.72 -20.98 -1.37
CA VAL A 40 10.18 -21.36 -0.03
C VAL A 40 9.11 -20.97 0.97
N THR A 41 8.65 -21.92 1.79
CA THR A 41 7.68 -21.68 2.85
C THR A 41 8.34 -21.80 4.21
N LEU A 42 8.34 -20.71 4.98
CA LEU A 42 8.78 -20.69 6.37
C LEU A 42 7.63 -21.24 7.23
N SER A 43 7.75 -22.47 7.68
CA SER A 43 6.75 -23.13 8.53
C SER A 43 7.20 -23.13 9.98
N GLY A 44 6.26 -23.00 10.91
CA GLY A 44 6.54 -23.06 12.34
C GLY A 44 5.40 -22.49 13.19
N VAL A 45 5.49 -22.69 14.50
CA VAL A 45 4.48 -22.24 15.45
C VAL A 45 4.34 -20.72 15.51
N GLY A 46 3.20 -20.23 16.04
CA GLY A 46 2.99 -18.80 16.32
C GLY A 46 4.08 -18.26 17.25
N GLY A 47 4.52 -17.03 17.01
CA GLY A 47 5.52 -16.38 17.87
C GLY A 47 6.98 -16.85 17.71
N VAL A 48 7.27 -17.78 16.79
CA VAL A 48 8.65 -18.25 16.53
C VAL A 48 9.50 -17.26 15.72
N GLY A 49 8.87 -16.23 15.15
CA GLY A 49 9.56 -15.16 14.41
C GLY A 49 9.63 -15.35 12.90
N LYS A 50 8.70 -16.10 12.27
CA LYS A 50 8.64 -16.33 10.82
C LYS A 50 8.63 -15.01 10.03
N THR A 51 7.70 -14.12 10.35
CA THR A 51 7.55 -12.80 9.72
C THR A 51 8.84 -11.98 9.76
N ARG A 52 9.46 -11.85 10.95
CA ARG A 52 10.73 -11.11 11.11
C ARG A 52 11.87 -11.72 10.30
N LEU A 53 11.92 -13.06 10.25
CA LEU A 53 12.92 -13.78 9.48
C LEU A 53 12.70 -13.58 7.97
N ALA A 54 11.45 -13.65 7.49
CA ALA A 54 11.09 -13.38 6.10
C ALA A 54 11.47 -11.95 5.69
N GLN A 55 11.11 -10.96 6.51
CA GLN A 55 11.45 -9.54 6.28
C GLN A 55 12.96 -9.31 6.22
N ARG A 56 13.75 -9.94 7.13
CA ARG A 56 15.21 -9.86 7.11
C ARG A 56 15.81 -10.51 5.85
N VAL A 57 15.30 -11.67 5.45
CA VAL A 57 15.73 -12.34 4.20
C VAL A 57 15.41 -11.46 3.01
N ALA A 58 14.20 -10.91 2.95
CA ALA A 58 13.74 -9.99 1.92
C ALA A 58 14.63 -8.75 1.80
N ALA A 59 14.93 -8.08 2.93
CA ALA A 59 15.79 -6.91 2.99
C ALA A 59 17.24 -7.20 2.51
N ASN A 60 17.77 -8.36 2.85
CA ASN A 60 19.12 -8.77 2.40
C ASN A 60 19.12 -9.13 0.91
N ALA A 61 18.11 -9.83 0.43
CA ALA A 61 17.99 -10.31 -0.94
C ALA A 61 17.75 -9.16 -1.95
N ALA A 62 17.03 -8.13 -1.54
CA ALA A 62 16.74 -6.96 -2.35
C ALA A 62 17.99 -6.21 -2.82
N ARG A 63 19.10 -6.29 -2.10
CA ARG A 63 20.35 -5.59 -2.42
C ARG A 63 21.12 -6.20 -3.60
N SER A 64 20.86 -7.45 -3.98
CA SER A 64 21.70 -8.13 -4.97
C SER A 64 21.00 -9.17 -5.85
N ALA A 65 19.87 -9.76 -5.40
CA ALA A 65 19.30 -10.93 -6.07
C ALA A 65 18.05 -10.63 -6.91
N PHE A 66 17.28 -9.60 -6.55
CA PHE A 66 15.99 -9.26 -7.19
C PHE A 66 15.98 -7.82 -7.68
N PRO A 67 16.55 -7.56 -8.87
CA PRO A 67 16.69 -6.21 -9.41
C PRO A 67 15.33 -5.56 -9.75
N ASP A 68 14.27 -6.36 -9.99
CA ASP A 68 12.96 -5.86 -10.36
C ASP A 68 12.02 -5.74 -9.15
N GLY A 69 12.56 -5.87 -7.92
CA GLY A 69 11.85 -5.53 -6.69
C GLY A 69 11.61 -6.68 -5.71
N VAL A 70 11.30 -6.28 -4.47
CA VAL A 70 10.85 -7.14 -3.39
C VAL A 70 9.54 -6.60 -2.85
N TYR A 71 8.51 -7.42 -2.85
CA TYR A 71 7.14 -7.07 -2.51
C TYR A 71 6.69 -7.90 -1.31
N ILE A 72 6.12 -7.27 -0.30
CA ILE A 72 5.65 -7.95 0.92
C ILE A 72 4.14 -7.76 1.03
N ALA A 73 3.40 -8.86 0.98
CA ALA A 73 1.97 -8.94 1.22
C ALA A 73 1.71 -9.45 2.63
N GLU A 74 1.32 -8.56 3.53
CA GLU A 74 0.86 -8.91 4.88
C GLU A 74 -0.61 -9.32 4.79
N LEU A 75 -0.90 -10.61 5.01
CA LEU A 75 -2.22 -11.20 4.78
C LEU A 75 -3.06 -11.33 6.06
N ALA A 76 -2.50 -11.00 7.23
CA ALA A 76 -3.18 -11.19 8.52
C ALA A 76 -4.59 -10.58 8.59
N ASP A 77 -4.78 -9.42 7.94
CA ASP A 77 -6.04 -8.68 7.95
C ASP A 77 -6.97 -9.01 6.78
N LEU A 78 -6.56 -9.91 5.89
CA LEU A 78 -7.34 -10.32 4.72
C LEU A 78 -8.10 -11.60 5.04
N GLN A 79 -9.44 -11.56 5.08
CA GLN A 79 -10.28 -12.74 5.35
C GLN A 79 -10.85 -13.36 4.07
N ASP A 80 -11.05 -12.54 3.06
CA ASP A 80 -11.68 -12.95 1.81
C ASP A 80 -10.64 -13.44 0.80
N PRO A 81 -10.67 -14.74 0.42
CA PRO A 81 -9.76 -15.31 -0.54
C PRO A 81 -9.78 -14.64 -1.93
N GLU A 82 -10.91 -14.05 -2.34
CA GLU A 82 -11.02 -13.40 -3.65
C GLU A 82 -10.32 -12.05 -3.70
N LEU A 83 -10.07 -11.44 -2.54
CA LEU A 83 -9.32 -10.20 -2.44
C LEU A 83 -7.80 -10.42 -2.41
N LEU A 84 -7.30 -11.65 -2.34
CA LEU A 84 -5.87 -11.94 -2.25
C LEU A 84 -5.09 -11.42 -3.46
N ALA A 85 -5.48 -11.81 -4.67
CA ALA A 85 -4.79 -11.37 -5.88
C ALA A 85 -4.91 -9.85 -6.13
N PRO A 86 -6.09 -9.21 -5.95
CA PRO A 86 -6.21 -7.75 -5.96
C PRO A 86 -5.31 -7.04 -4.94
N SER A 87 -5.21 -7.56 -3.71
CA SER A 87 -4.36 -6.97 -2.67
C SER A 87 -2.88 -7.05 -3.03
N VAL A 88 -2.41 -8.18 -3.58
CA VAL A 88 -1.05 -8.34 -4.06
C VAL A 88 -0.76 -7.39 -5.24
N LEU A 89 -1.73 -7.18 -6.14
CA LEU A 89 -1.62 -6.18 -7.21
C LEU A 89 -1.40 -4.77 -6.67
N GLY A 90 -2.14 -4.38 -5.64
CA GLY A 90 -1.99 -3.07 -5.00
C GLY A 90 -0.59 -2.84 -4.40
N ILE A 91 0.08 -3.90 -3.94
CA ILE A 91 1.44 -3.82 -3.38
C ILE A 91 2.50 -3.64 -4.48
N LEU A 92 2.24 -4.14 -5.68
CA LEU A 92 3.12 -3.96 -6.84
C LEU A 92 3.09 -2.52 -7.41
N ASP A 93 2.51 -1.55 -6.67
CA ASP A 93 2.26 -0.18 -7.13
C ASP A 93 1.49 -0.12 -8.45
N THR A 94 0.55 -1.03 -8.60
CA THR A 94 -0.21 -1.20 -9.83
C THR A 94 -1.69 -1.15 -9.54
N ALA A 95 -2.46 -0.45 -10.36
CA ALA A 95 -3.92 -0.45 -10.23
C ALA A 95 -4.47 -1.88 -10.36
N PRO A 96 -5.46 -2.28 -9.55
CA PRO A 96 -6.10 -3.58 -9.69
C PRO A 96 -6.80 -3.70 -11.06
N PRO A 97 -7.07 -4.95 -11.52
CA PRO A 97 -7.69 -5.19 -12.81
C PRO A 97 -9.04 -4.48 -12.89
N ALA A 98 -9.24 -3.83 -14.01
CA ALA A 98 -10.35 -2.94 -14.22
C ALA A 98 -11.63 -3.59 -14.74
N HIS A 99 -11.55 -4.83 -15.21
CA HIS A 99 -12.72 -5.52 -15.74
C HIS A 99 -13.36 -6.44 -14.71
N PRO A 100 -14.70 -6.43 -14.57
CA PRO A 100 -15.42 -7.53 -13.92
C PRO A 100 -15.15 -8.78 -14.74
N GLY A 101 -14.41 -9.70 -14.15
CA GLY A 101 -13.97 -10.91 -14.84
C GLY A 101 -12.53 -10.88 -15.38
N ALA A 102 -11.78 -9.78 -15.31
CA ALA A 102 -10.34 -9.85 -15.46
C ALA A 102 -9.78 -10.60 -14.25
N ASP A 103 -9.24 -11.77 -14.51
CA ASP A 103 -8.58 -12.56 -13.48
C ASP A 103 -7.36 -11.79 -12.96
N ALA A 104 -7.48 -11.26 -11.73
CA ALA A 104 -6.40 -10.55 -11.07
C ALA A 104 -5.11 -11.38 -11.03
N THR A 105 -5.23 -12.70 -10.97
CA THR A 105 -4.11 -13.64 -11.04
C THR A 105 -3.45 -13.62 -12.42
N ALA A 106 -4.24 -13.54 -13.48
CA ALA A 106 -3.71 -13.45 -14.85
C ALA A 106 -2.96 -12.12 -15.06
N VAL A 107 -3.48 -11.02 -14.54
CA VAL A 107 -2.82 -9.69 -14.58
C VAL A 107 -1.52 -9.72 -13.79
N LEU A 108 -1.52 -10.25 -12.56
CA LEU A 108 -0.30 -10.44 -11.76
C LEU A 108 0.75 -11.27 -12.51
N THR A 109 0.32 -12.36 -13.11
CA THR A 109 1.18 -13.29 -13.86
C THR A 109 1.83 -12.58 -15.06
N ALA A 110 1.05 -11.84 -15.84
CA ALA A 110 1.55 -11.07 -16.98
C ALA A 110 2.60 -10.05 -16.54
N ARG A 111 2.35 -9.34 -15.44
CA ARG A 111 3.26 -8.33 -14.90
C ARG A 111 4.58 -8.88 -14.38
N LEU A 112 4.52 -10.04 -13.75
CA LEU A 112 5.69 -10.66 -13.16
C LEU A 112 6.45 -11.55 -14.16
N ARG A 113 5.92 -11.77 -15.36
CA ARG A 113 6.45 -12.70 -16.37
C ARG A 113 7.92 -12.49 -16.69
N GLU A 114 8.32 -11.25 -16.90
CA GLU A 114 9.69 -10.90 -17.28
C GLU A 114 10.53 -10.37 -16.10
N ARG A 115 9.94 -10.29 -14.89
CA ARG A 115 10.59 -9.71 -13.72
C ARG A 115 11.35 -10.76 -12.92
N ARG A 116 12.53 -10.37 -12.44
CA ARG A 116 13.30 -11.10 -11.42
C ARG A 116 13.00 -10.49 -10.06
N ALA A 117 11.90 -10.89 -9.48
CA ALA A 117 11.34 -10.31 -8.24
C ALA A 117 11.15 -11.36 -7.16
N LEU A 118 11.07 -10.89 -5.91
CA LEU A 118 10.67 -11.68 -4.75
C LEU A 118 9.29 -11.20 -4.25
N LEU A 119 8.34 -12.11 -4.17
CA LEU A 119 7.06 -11.89 -3.51
C LEU A 119 7.07 -12.60 -2.16
N VAL A 120 6.88 -11.85 -1.08
CA VAL A 120 6.69 -12.39 0.27
C VAL A 120 5.20 -12.40 0.58
N LEU A 121 4.66 -13.59 0.89
CA LEU A 121 3.29 -13.78 1.37
C LEU A 121 3.38 -14.08 2.87
N ASP A 122 3.03 -13.11 3.70
CA ASP A 122 3.14 -13.25 5.16
C ASP A 122 1.80 -13.60 5.80
N ASN A 123 1.81 -14.57 6.72
CA ASN A 123 0.63 -15.04 7.46
C ASN A 123 -0.43 -15.74 6.58
N CYS A 124 -0.02 -16.76 5.81
CA CYS A 124 -0.89 -17.47 4.86
C CYS A 124 -1.88 -18.45 5.52
N GLU A 125 -1.76 -18.75 6.81
CA GLU A 125 -2.44 -19.88 7.47
C GLU A 125 -3.98 -19.89 7.34
N HIS A 126 -4.63 -18.75 7.31
CA HIS A 126 -6.08 -18.62 7.21
C HIS A 126 -6.59 -18.55 5.76
N LEU A 127 -5.67 -18.33 4.79
CA LEU A 127 -5.94 -18.28 3.35
C LEU A 127 -5.13 -19.33 2.57
N ILE A 128 -4.78 -20.46 3.19
CA ILE A 128 -3.79 -21.41 2.69
C ILE A 128 -4.08 -21.88 1.26
N GLU A 129 -5.32 -22.25 0.96
CA GLU A 129 -5.72 -22.70 -0.37
C GLU A 129 -5.66 -21.60 -1.43
N ALA A 130 -6.05 -20.37 -1.07
CA ALA A 130 -5.98 -19.23 -1.97
C ALA A 130 -4.52 -18.84 -2.26
N CYS A 131 -3.67 -18.81 -1.23
CA CYS A 131 -2.23 -18.59 -1.36
C CYS A 131 -1.56 -19.68 -2.22
N ALA A 132 -1.96 -20.95 -2.04
CA ALA A 132 -1.46 -22.07 -2.83
C ALA A 132 -1.82 -21.91 -4.32
N ARG A 133 -3.10 -21.62 -4.63
CA ARG A 133 -3.56 -21.37 -6.00
C ARG A 133 -2.86 -20.20 -6.64
N LEU A 134 -2.77 -19.07 -5.93
CA LEU A 134 -2.08 -17.87 -6.42
C LEU A 134 -0.60 -18.15 -6.69
N ALA A 135 0.12 -18.74 -5.73
CA ALA A 135 1.54 -19.05 -5.87
C ALA A 135 1.80 -20.03 -7.05
N ASP A 136 0.99 -21.08 -7.20
CA ASP A 136 1.11 -22.03 -8.33
C ASP A 136 0.92 -21.34 -9.69
N ALA A 137 -0.12 -20.51 -9.84
CA ALA A 137 -0.39 -19.76 -11.05
C ALA A 137 0.76 -18.79 -11.41
N LEU A 138 1.22 -18.01 -10.44
CA LEU A 138 2.32 -17.06 -10.62
C LEU A 138 3.63 -17.76 -10.98
N LEU A 139 3.96 -18.87 -10.31
CA LEU A 139 5.18 -19.61 -10.57
C LEU A 139 5.17 -20.28 -11.96
N ARG A 140 4.02 -20.71 -12.48
CA ARG A 140 3.91 -21.23 -13.84
C ARG A 140 4.11 -20.15 -14.91
N GLY A 141 3.55 -18.96 -14.69
CA GLY A 141 3.52 -17.89 -15.70
C GLY A 141 4.67 -16.89 -15.64
N ALA A 142 5.43 -16.83 -14.54
CA ALA A 142 6.51 -15.87 -14.31
C ALA A 142 7.84 -16.56 -13.94
N PRO A 143 8.70 -16.94 -14.91
CA PRO A 143 9.91 -17.74 -14.69
C PRO A 143 10.93 -17.10 -13.73
N GLY A 144 11.02 -15.76 -13.72
CA GLY A 144 11.93 -14.97 -12.89
C GLY A 144 11.48 -14.76 -11.46
N LEU A 145 10.19 -15.05 -11.15
CA LEU A 145 9.63 -14.84 -9.83
C LEU A 145 10.11 -15.89 -8.82
N ARG A 146 10.36 -15.42 -7.59
CA ARG A 146 10.50 -16.25 -6.39
C ARG A 146 9.41 -15.87 -5.40
N VAL A 147 8.90 -16.86 -4.65
CA VAL A 147 7.90 -16.66 -3.59
C VAL A 147 8.49 -17.13 -2.27
N LEU A 148 8.37 -16.30 -1.23
CA LEU A 148 8.67 -16.62 0.14
C LEU A 148 7.37 -16.52 0.96
N ALA A 149 6.85 -17.65 1.41
CA ALA A 149 5.64 -17.68 2.23
C ALA A 149 5.95 -17.88 3.70
N THR A 150 5.14 -17.32 4.59
CA THR A 150 5.13 -17.68 6.01
C THR A 150 3.76 -18.26 6.37
N SER A 151 3.78 -19.39 7.07
CA SER A 151 2.55 -20.07 7.47
C SER A 151 2.82 -21.00 8.67
N ARG A 152 1.75 -21.49 9.31
CA ARG A 152 1.85 -22.58 10.31
C ARG A 152 1.98 -23.95 9.65
N GLN A 153 1.61 -24.08 8.39
CA GLN A 153 1.68 -25.32 7.60
C GLN A 153 2.15 -25.02 6.17
N PRO A 154 2.67 -26.01 5.43
CA PRO A 154 3.05 -25.85 4.03
C PRO A 154 1.87 -25.45 3.14
N LEU A 155 2.15 -24.77 2.01
CA LEU A 155 1.14 -24.49 0.96
C LEU A 155 0.70 -25.75 0.22
N GLY A 156 1.54 -26.78 0.17
CA GLY A 156 1.23 -28.07 -0.43
C GLY A 156 1.25 -28.10 -1.95
N ILE A 157 2.05 -27.24 -2.60
CA ILE A 157 2.15 -27.19 -4.06
C ILE A 157 3.49 -27.71 -4.58
N ALA A 158 3.51 -28.10 -5.86
CA ALA A 158 4.69 -28.68 -6.50
C ALA A 158 5.88 -27.71 -6.52
N GLY A 159 7.08 -28.20 -6.17
CA GLY A 159 8.29 -27.38 -6.13
C GLY A 159 8.48 -26.57 -4.86
N GLU A 160 7.59 -26.68 -3.88
CA GLU A 160 7.72 -26.04 -2.58
C GLU A 160 8.90 -26.61 -1.80
N GLN A 161 9.73 -25.73 -1.27
CA GLN A 161 10.76 -26.06 -0.27
C GLN A 161 10.32 -25.55 1.09
N VAL A 162 10.03 -26.45 2.01
CA VAL A 162 9.61 -26.10 3.37
C VAL A 162 10.84 -25.92 4.25
N PHE A 163 10.95 -24.76 4.87
CA PHE A 163 11.94 -24.46 5.89
C PHE A 163 11.24 -24.37 7.25
N SER A 164 11.47 -25.37 8.10
CA SER A 164 10.97 -25.33 9.48
C SER A 164 11.75 -24.30 10.30
N VAL A 165 11.04 -23.28 10.80
CA VAL A 165 11.60 -22.28 11.70
C VAL A 165 11.48 -22.80 13.12
N GLU A 166 12.61 -23.28 13.65
CA GLU A 166 12.68 -23.76 15.02
C GLU A 166 12.77 -22.59 16.01
N PRO A 167 12.40 -22.78 17.29
CA PRO A 167 12.71 -21.83 18.35
C PRO A 167 14.19 -21.48 18.43
N LEU A 168 14.54 -20.44 19.16
CA LEU A 168 15.96 -20.15 19.44
C LEU A 168 16.58 -21.26 20.26
N PRO A 169 17.82 -21.65 19.97
CA PRO A 169 18.51 -22.62 20.78
C PRO A 169 18.63 -22.16 22.24
N VAL A 170 18.30 -23.01 23.17
CA VAL A 170 18.41 -22.75 24.60
C VAL A 170 19.66 -23.36 25.16
N PRO A 171 20.24 -22.79 26.25
CA PRO A 171 21.41 -23.39 26.91
C PRO A 171 21.09 -24.74 27.56
N ASP A 172 22.10 -25.58 27.80
CA ASP A 172 21.96 -26.77 28.63
C ASP A 172 21.57 -26.40 30.08
N ALA A 173 20.94 -27.34 30.81
CA ALA A 173 20.43 -27.07 32.15
C ALA A 173 21.52 -26.55 33.09
N ASP A 174 22.73 -27.14 32.99
CA ASP A 174 23.84 -26.81 33.86
C ASP A 174 24.63 -25.57 33.44
N ALA A 175 24.37 -25.02 32.25
CA ALA A 175 25.11 -23.88 31.73
C ALA A 175 24.99 -22.63 32.63
N GLY A 176 23.87 -22.47 33.34
CA GLY A 176 23.64 -21.34 34.25
C GLY A 176 24.59 -21.34 35.47
N HIS A 177 25.11 -22.50 35.86
CA HIS A 177 26.08 -22.64 36.94
C HIS A 177 27.51 -22.21 36.53
N GLY A 178 27.78 -22.12 35.21
CA GLY A 178 29.02 -21.57 34.64
C GLY A 178 29.10 -20.04 34.62
N GLY A 179 28.10 -19.37 35.13
CA GLY A 179 28.02 -17.90 35.18
C GLY A 179 27.64 -17.24 33.86
N VAL A 180 27.57 -15.89 33.87
CA VAL A 180 27.14 -15.07 32.74
C VAL A 180 27.94 -15.30 31.47
N ARG A 181 29.25 -15.50 31.58
CA ARG A 181 30.13 -15.72 30.41
C ARG A 181 29.81 -17.00 29.63
N ALA A 182 29.34 -18.03 30.32
CA ALA A 182 28.98 -19.31 29.69
C ALA A 182 27.70 -19.19 28.84
N VAL A 183 26.80 -18.26 29.18
CA VAL A 183 25.45 -18.16 28.57
C VAL A 183 25.23 -16.94 27.74
N SER A 184 26.09 -15.89 27.82
CA SER A 184 25.92 -14.60 27.10
C SER A 184 25.93 -14.73 25.57
N GLY A 185 26.58 -15.79 25.03
CA GLY A 185 26.57 -16.10 23.59
C GLY A 185 25.33 -16.84 23.09
N ASN A 186 24.45 -17.31 24.00
CA ASN A 186 23.25 -18.03 23.60
C ASN A 186 22.17 -17.07 23.07
N PRO A 187 21.55 -17.33 21.87
CA PRO A 187 20.60 -16.44 21.26
C PRO A 187 19.36 -16.18 22.10
N ALA A 188 18.83 -17.16 22.82
CA ALA A 188 17.64 -16.99 23.65
C ALA A 188 17.93 -16.10 24.87
N VAL A 189 19.09 -16.28 25.51
CA VAL A 189 19.57 -15.46 26.62
C VAL A 189 19.87 -14.02 26.13
N ALA A 190 20.52 -13.88 24.98
CA ALA A 190 20.82 -12.58 24.38
C ALA A 190 19.53 -11.81 24.03
N LEU A 191 18.49 -12.51 23.53
CA LEU A 191 17.19 -11.90 23.28
C LEU A 191 16.54 -11.42 24.58
N PHE A 192 16.54 -12.24 25.63
CA PHE A 192 16.02 -11.85 26.93
C PHE A 192 16.72 -10.61 27.47
N ALA A 193 18.06 -10.59 27.45
CA ALA A 193 18.86 -9.47 27.94
C ALA A 193 18.60 -8.18 27.15
N ASP A 194 18.53 -8.25 25.83
CA ASP A 194 18.26 -7.09 24.95
C ASP A 194 16.87 -6.50 25.23
N ARG A 195 15.84 -7.33 25.34
CA ARG A 195 14.47 -6.88 25.61
C ARG A 195 14.30 -6.39 27.05
N ALA A 196 14.96 -7.00 28.01
CA ALA A 196 14.98 -6.54 29.40
C ALA A 196 15.65 -5.16 29.52
N ALA A 197 16.77 -4.94 28.84
CA ALA A 197 17.45 -3.66 28.80
C ALA A 197 16.61 -2.55 28.13
N ALA A 198 15.77 -2.91 27.16
CA ALA A 198 14.86 -1.96 26.52
C ALA A 198 13.77 -1.44 27.46
N VAL A 199 13.30 -2.23 28.43
CA VAL A 199 12.28 -1.85 29.41
C VAL A 199 12.83 -1.37 30.75
N LEU A 200 14.04 -1.80 31.11
CA LEU A 200 14.77 -1.36 32.30
C LEU A 200 16.20 -0.91 31.90
N PRO A 201 16.41 0.38 31.63
CA PRO A 201 17.73 0.90 31.24
C PRO A 201 18.80 0.50 32.25
N GLY A 202 19.90 -0.05 31.76
CA GLY A 202 21.00 -0.55 32.58
C GLY A 202 20.84 -2.00 33.06
N PHE A 203 19.75 -2.69 32.71
CA PHE A 203 19.65 -4.12 32.99
C PHE A 203 20.72 -4.90 32.25
N ALA A 204 21.40 -5.76 33.00
CA ALA A 204 22.30 -6.77 32.48
C ALA A 204 22.09 -8.04 33.31
N VAL A 205 22.19 -9.20 32.66
CA VAL A 205 22.11 -10.48 33.38
C VAL A 205 23.29 -10.55 34.33
N SER A 206 23.03 -10.60 35.64
CA SER A 206 24.05 -10.74 36.70
C SER A 206 24.46 -12.18 36.90
N GLU A 207 25.56 -12.40 37.60
CA GLU A 207 25.96 -13.76 37.97
C GLU A 207 24.89 -14.47 38.80
N SER A 208 24.15 -13.75 39.65
CA SER A 208 23.04 -14.31 40.45
C SER A 208 21.81 -14.61 39.60
N ASP A 209 21.62 -13.93 38.46
CA ASP A 209 20.43 -14.10 37.57
C ASP A 209 20.66 -15.16 36.50
N ALA A 210 21.93 -15.52 36.21
CA ALA A 210 22.30 -16.40 35.10
C ALA A 210 21.54 -17.74 35.11
N ALA A 211 21.48 -18.39 36.26
CA ALA A 211 20.78 -19.68 36.41
C ALA A 211 19.26 -19.53 36.20
N ALA A 212 18.66 -18.47 36.75
CA ALA A 212 17.25 -18.21 36.59
C ALA A 212 16.89 -17.84 35.13
N VAL A 213 17.70 -17.03 34.45
CA VAL A 213 17.51 -16.68 33.05
C VAL A 213 17.63 -17.89 32.11
N VAL A 214 18.62 -18.78 32.37
CA VAL A 214 18.76 -20.04 31.63
C VAL A 214 17.50 -20.89 31.77
N GLU A 215 17.03 -21.10 32.98
CA GLU A 215 15.85 -21.91 33.22
C GLU A 215 14.59 -21.25 32.65
N LEU A 216 14.48 -19.91 32.72
CA LEU A 216 13.40 -19.15 32.07
C LEU A 216 13.35 -19.44 30.57
N VAL A 217 14.43 -19.20 29.83
CA VAL A 217 14.44 -19.36 28.36
C VAL A 217 14.21 -20.80 27.96
N ARG A 218 14.61 -21.77 28.77
CA ARG A 218 14.33 -23.20 28.58
C ARG A 218 12.84 -23.50 28.74
N ARG A 219 12.21 -23.04 29.82
CA ARG A 219 10.75 -23.22 30.07
C ARG A 219 9.89 -22.53 29.04
N LEU A 220 10.41 -21.45 28.42
CA LEU A 220 9.78 -20.76 27.31
C LEU A 220 10.11 -21.42 25.97
N ASP A 221 10.69 -22.63 25.95
CA ASP A 221 11.05 -23.41 24.76
C ASP A 221 11.86 -22.61 23.72
N GLY A 222 12.58 -21.57 24.13
CA GLY A 222 13.28 -20.68 23.21
C GLY A 222 12.38 -19.90 22.25
N LEU A 223 11.08 -19.81 22.51
CA LEU A 223 10.14 -19.06 21.69
C LEU A 223 10.39 -17.55 21.80
N PRO A 224 10.80 -16.84 20.73
CA PRO A 224 11.17 -15.44 20.81
C PRO A 224 10.08 -14.56 21.44
N PHE A 225 8.85 -14.69 21.01
CA PHE A 225 7.73 -13.90 21.54
C PHE A 225 7.47 -14.18 23.03
N ALA A 226 7.60 -15.43 23.44
CA ALA A 226 7.48 -15.82 24.84
C ALA A 226 8.60 -15.18 25.69
N ILE A 227 9.83 -15.18 25.18
CA ILE A 227 10.98 -14.54 25.82
C ILE A 227 10.78 -13.02 25.94
N GLU A 228 10.26 -12.35 24.90
CA GLU A 228 9.97 -10.92 24.90
C GLU A 228 8.91 -10.55 25.96
N LEU A 229 7.84 -11.35 26.06
CA LEU A 229 6.81 -11.17 27.10
C LEU A 229 7.35 -11.34 28.52
N ALA A 230 8.23 -12.32 28.73
CA ALA A 230 8.88 -12.55 30.03
C ALA A 230 9.87 -11.42 30.36
N ALA A 231 10.68 -10.99 29.41
CA ALA A 231 11.64 -9.90 29.56
C ALA A 231 10.95 -8.56 29.90
N ALA A 232 9.76 -8.30 29.37
CA ALA A 232 8.99 -7.10 29.69
C ALA A 232 8.59 -7.02 31.19
N ARG A 233 8.64 -8.14 31.93
CA ARG A 233 8.32 -8.21 33.36
C ARG A 233 9.49 -7.79 34.25
N VAL A 234 10.70 -7.70 33.73
CA VAL A 234 11.88 -7.30 34.50
C VAL A 234 11.73 -5.90 35.11
N ARG A 235 10.86 -5.08 34.58
CA ARG A 235 10.49 -3.79 35.16
C ARG A 235 9.90 -3.89 36.58
N SER A 236 9.21 -5.00 36.90
CA SER A 236 8.46 -5.18 38.15
C SER A 236 8.88 -6.41 38.97
N LEU A 237 9.62 -7.32 38.37
CA LEU A 237 10.02 -8.62 38.97
C LEU A 237 11.45 -8.93 38.58
N THR A 238 12.18 -9.55 39.49
CA THR A 238 13.51 -10.10 39.19
C THR A 238 13.39 -11.38 38.37
N PRO A 239 14.42 -11.80 37.60
CA PRO A 239 14.40 -13.06 36.87
C PRO A 239 14.07 -14.30 37.71
N PRO A 240 14.55 -14.46 38.95
CA PRO A 240 14.13 -15.56 39.85
C PRO A 240 12.63 -15.51 40.17
N GLU A 241 12.04 -14.33 40.47
CA GLU A 241 10.61 -14.17 40.77
C GLU A 241 9.74 -14.47 39.56
N ILE A 242 10.20 -14.10 38.33
CA ILE A 242 9.52 -14.46 37.09
C ILE A 242 9.53 -15.98 36.92
N LEU A 243 10.65 -16.64 37.16
CA LEU A 243 10.79 -18.08 37.07
C LEU A 243 9.87 -18.82 38.05
N GLU A 244 9.84 -18.41 39.32
CA GLU A 244 8.98 -19.00 40.34
C GLU A 244 7.51 -18.99 39.92
N ARG A 245 7.02 -17.84 39.49
CA ARG A 245 5.61 -17.66 39.05
C ARG A 245 5.26 -18.41 37.77
N LEU A 246 6.21 -18.61 36.86
CA LEU A 246 6.01 -19.44 35.67
C LEU A 246 5.98 -20.94 36.06
N THR A 247 6.78 -21.35 37.04
CA THR A 247 6.82 -22.75 37.51
C THR A 247 5.50 -23.23 38.00
N ASP A 248 4.84 -22.47 38.87
CA ASP A 248 3.54 -22.80 39.46
C ASP A 248 2.43 -23.02 38.43
N ARG A 249 2.53 -22.34 37.28
CA ARG A 249 1.53 -22.45 36.21
C ARG A 249 1.77 -23.60 35.26
N PHE A 250 3.00 -23.87 34.89
CA PHE A 250 3.31 -25.02 34.03
C PHE A 250 3.04 -26.35 34.74
N ALA A 251 3.16 -26.41 36.06
CA ALA A 251 2.79 -27.58 36.85
C ALA A 251 1.29 -27.93 36.74
N LEU A 252 0.42 -26.94 36.48
CA LEU A 252 -1.03 -27.15 36.30
C LEU A 252 -1.41 -27.63 34.89
N LEU A 253 -0.51 -27.56 33.90
CA LEU A 253 -0.80 -27.81 32.48
C LEU A 253 -0.21 -29.12 31.93
N THR A 254 0.55 -29.90 32.75
CA THR A 254 1.30 -31.09 32.32
C THR A 254 0.48 -32.38 32.21
N GLY A 255 -0.66 -32.33 31.56
CA GLY A 255 -1.46 -33.53 31.29
C GLY A 255 -1.67 -33.81 29.81
N GLY A 256 -0.67 -34.31 29.05
CA GLY A 256 -0.92 -34.85 27.72
C GLY A 256 0.09 -34.51 26.59
N SER A 257 0.47 -35.54 25.87
CA SER A 257 1.57 -35.69 24.91
C SER A 257 1.42 -34.95 23.56
N ARG A 258 2.54 -34.37 23.08
CA ARG A 258 3.13 -34.22 21.72
C ARG A 258 3.72 -32.83 21.48
N VAL A 259 4.99 -32.76 21.05
CA VAL A 259 5.91 -31.60 21.04
C VAL A 259 5.37 -30.31 20.37
N ALA A 260 4.56 -30.38 19.33
CA ALA A 260 3.99 -29.17 18.71
C ALA A 260 2.78 -28.61 19.48
N ALA A 261 1.99 -29.49 20.10
CA ALA A 261 0.89 -29.12 20.98
C ALA A 261 1.40 -28.50 22.30
N ASP A 262 2.59 -28.90 22.77
CA ASP A 262 3.21 -28.36 23.99
C ASP A 262 3.69 -26.92 23.78
N ARG A 263 4.29 -26.60 22.63
CA ARG A 263 4.73 -25.22 22.31
C ARG A 263 3.57 -24.22 22.17
N GLN A 264 2.45 -24.65 21.60
CA GLN A 264 1.23 -23.82 21.57
C GLN A 264 0.64 -23.62 22.96
N ARG A 265 0.67 -24.65 23.80
CA ARG A 265 0.27 -24.57 25.22
C ARG A 265 1.16 -23.63 26.01
N THR A 266 2.47 -23.66 25.79
CA THR A 266 3.44 -22.77 26.43
C THR A 266 3.14 -21.30 26.08
N LEU A 267 2.92 -21.00 24.79
CA LEU A 267 2.56 -19.64 24.35
C LEU A 267 1.20 -19.19 24.92
N ARG A 268 0.21 -20.06 24.90
CA ARG A 268 -1.12 -19.79 25.47
C ARG A 268 -1.03 -19.52 26.96
N ALA A 269 -0.33 -20.34 27.71
CA ALA A 269 -0.11 -20.18 29.16
C ALA A 269 0.57 -18.85 29.49
N LEU A 270 1.52 -18.43 28.65
CA LEU A 270 2.21 -17.17 28.84
C LEU A 270 1.33 -15.96 28.55
N ILE A 271 0.47 -16.04 27.52
CA ILE A 271 -0.52 -15.02 27.23
C ILE A 271 -1.57 -14.95 28.35
N ASP A 272 -2.05 -16.11 28.86
CA ASP A 272 -2.94 -16.19 30.02
C ASP A 272 -2.30 -15.54 31.25
N TRP A 273 -1.03 -15.85 31.54
CA TRP A 273 -0.28 -15.21 32.63
C TRP A 273 -0.15 -13.70 32.43
N SER A 274 0.19 -13.26 31.22
CA SER A 274 0.24 -11.83 30.90
C SER A 274 -1.10 -11.13 31.12
N HIS A 275 -2.19 -11.80 30.75
CA HIS A 275 -3.53 -11.30 30.96
C HIS A 275 -3.91 -11.21 32.45
N GLU A 276 -3.54 -12.20 33.27
CA GLU A 276 -3.81 -12.20 34.71
C GLU A 276 -3.03 -11.12 35.46
N LEU A 277 -1.82 -10.80 35.00
CA LEU A 277 -1.01 -9.70 35.55
C LEU A 277 -1.56 -8.30 35.17
N CYS A 278 -2.48 -8.24 34.23
CA CYS A 278 -3.16 -7.01 33.88
C CYS A 278 -4.24 -6.65 34.92
N THR A 279 -4.42 -5.37 35.17
CA THR A 279 -5.57 -4.86 35.93
C THR A 279 -6.89 -5.11 35.22
N GLY A 280 -8.02 -4.97 35.88
CA GLY A 280 -9.34 -5.11 35.25
C GLY A 280 -9.52 -4.20 34.03
N ARG A 281 -9.04 -2.94 34.10
CA ARG A 281 -9.11 -1.97 32.99
C ARG A 281 -8.18 -2.35 31.83
N GLU A 282 -6.98 -2.81 32.12
CA GLU A 282 -6.04 -3.29 31.10
C GLU A 282 -6.60 -4.49 30.34
N ARG A 283 -7.19 -5.48 31.05
CA ARG A 283 -7.86 -6.65 30.44
C ARG A 283 -9.02 -6.23 29.55
N LEU A 284 -9.83 -5.29 30.02
CA LEU A 284 -10.97 -4.76 29.30
C LEU A 284 -10.51 -4.04 28.02
N LEU A 285 -9.52 -3.17 28.12
CA LEU A 285 -8.97 -2.46 26.94
C LEU A 285 -8.35 -3.45 25.95
N TRP A 286 -7.57 -4.42 26.41
CA TRP A 286 -6.99 -5.46 25.56
C TRP A 286 -8.08 -6.22 24.78
N ALA A 287 -9.13 -6.70 25.48
CA ALA A 287 -10.23 -7.39 24.84
C ALA A 287 -10.94 -6.49 23.81
N ARG A 288 -11.25 -5.24 24.19
CA ARG A 288 -11.93 -4.27 23.31
C ARG A 288 -11.10 -3.86 22.10
N ALA A 289 -9.80 -3.62 22.27
CA ALA A 289 -8.92 -3.24 21.18
C ALA A 289 -8.68 -4.36 20.15
N SER A 290 -9.05 -5.61 20.48
CA SER A 290 -8.96 -6.76 19.57
C SER A 290 -9.89 -6.69 18.35
N VAL A 291 -10.88 -5.78 18.34
CA VAL A 291 -11.77 -5.58 17.18
C VAL A 291 -11.09 -4.86 16.02
N PHE A 292 -10.02 -4.11 16.31
CA PHE A 292 -9.26 -3.42 15.27
C PHE A 292 -8.39 -4.39 14.47
N ARG A 293 -8.30 -4.14 13.15
CA ARG A 293 -7.42 -4.84 12.23
C ARG A 293 -6.42 -3.87 11.62
N GLY A 294 -5.19 -4.30 11.38
CA GLY A 294 -4.14 -3.46 10.79
C GLY A 294 -3.66 -2.28 11.65
N GLY A 295 -4.04 -2.24 12.93
CA GLY A 295 -3.71 -1.18 13.87
C GLY A 295 -4.78 -0.11 14.01
N PHE A 296 -4.56 0.83 14.93
CA PHE A 296 -5.51 1.90 15.28
C PHE A 296 -4.79 3.14 15.81
N ASP A 297 -5.44 4.30 15.71
CA ASP A 297 -5.02 5.54 16.36
C ASP A 297 -5.74 5.75 17.71
N LEU A 298 -5.24 6.69 18.50
CA LEU A 298 -5.82 6.98 19.81
C LEU A 298 -7.27 7.47 19.73
N GLU A 299 -7.61 8.27 18.72
CA GLU A 299 -8.97 8.79 18.50
C GLU A 299 -9.95 7.64 18.24
N SER A 300 -9.59 6.67 17.39
CA SER A 300 -10.42 5.52 17.10
C SER A 300 -10.55 4.59 18.32
N LEU A 301 -9.45 4.38 19.07
CA LEU A 301 -9.47 3.62 20.31
C LEU A 301 -10.41 4.24 21.34
N GLU A 302 -10.36 5.56 21.52
CA GLU A 302 -11.23 6.29 22.43
C GLU A 302 -12.70 6.12 22.05
N ARG A 303 -13.05 6.37 20.77
CA ARG A 303 -14.42 6.27 20.28
C ARG A 303 -15.01 4.87 20.41
N VAL A 304 -14.22 3.85 20.19
CA VAL A 304 -14.68 2.45 20.18
C VAL A 304 -14.64 1.83 21.58
N CYS A 305 -13.57 2.03 22.35
CA CYS A 305 -13.29 1.25 23.54
C CYS A 305 -13.73 1.90 24.85
N THR A 306 -14.04 3.22 24.87
CA THR A 306 -14.41 3.90 26.12
C THR A 306 -15.91 3.85 26.42
N ASP A 307 -16.26 3.76 27.69
CA ASP A 307 -17.60 3.86 28.29
C ASP A 307 -17.50 4.11 29.80
N ALA A 308 -18.55 3.78 30.54
CA ALA A 308 -18.58 3.94 32.00
C ALA A 308 -17.56 3.04 32.74
N GLU A 309 -17.25 1.83 32.20
CA GLU A 309 -16.25 0.92 32.79
C GLU A 309 -14.80 1.34 32.47
N LEU A 310 -14.59 1.91 31.30
CA LEU A 310 -13.31 2.46 30.85
C LEU A 310 -13.50 3.91 30.39
N PRO A 311 -13.51 4.87 31.31
CA PRO A 311 -13.73 6.27 30.95
C PRO A 311 -12.55 6.84 30.14
N PRO A 312 -12.78 7.84 29.26
CA PRO A 312 -11.74 8.47 28.43
C PRO A 312 -10.50 8.95 29.22
N ALA A 313 -10.72 9.47 30.41
CA ALA A 313 -9.63 9.93 31.28
C ALA A 313 -8.66 8.82 31.73
N ALA A 314 -9.09 7.56 31.73
CA ALA A 314 -8.26 6.42 32.10
C ALA A 314 -7.61 5.73 30.89
N LEU A 315 -8.00 6.09 29.67
CA LEU A 315 -7.63 5.37 28.45
C LEU A 315 -6.13 5.42 28.20
N LEU A 316 -5.53 6.60 28.24
CA LEU A 316 -4.12 6.80 27.90
C LEU A 316 -3.21 6.03 28.88
N ASP A 317 -3.43 6.15 30.17
CA ASP A 317 -2.64 5.43 31.19
C ASP A 317 -2.80 3.90 31.02
N THR A 318 -4.02 3.43 30.68
CA THR A 318 -4.29 2.00 30.45
C THR A 318 -3.60 1.51 29.17
N LEU A 319 -3.58 2.31 28.10
CA LEU A 319 -2.90 2.02 26.85
C LEU A 319 -1.38 1.98 27.05
N ASP A 320 -0.81 2.95 27.74
CA ASP A 320 0.61 3.01 28.08
C ASP A 320 1.04 1.80 28.92
N ALA A 321 0.20 1.34 29.83
CA ALA A 321 0.45 0.11 30.57
C ALA A 321 0.46 -1.14 29.66
N LEU A 322 -0.44 -1.22 28.67
CA LEU A 322 -0.43 -2.31 27.68
C LEU A 322 0.81 -2.25 26.75
N VAL A 323 1.24 -1.05 26.38
CA VAL A 323 2.49 -0.85 25.60
C VAL A 323 3.70 -1.27 26.44
N ALA A 324 3.78 -0.83 27.69
CA ALA A 324 4.86 -1.23 28.60
C ALA A 324 4.93 -2.76 28.84
N ARG A 325 3.84 -3.47 28.66
CA ARG A 325 3.73 -4.93 28.78
C ARG A 325 3.95 -5.67 27.45
N SER A 326 4.28 -4.97 26.36
CA SER A 326 4.43 -5.52 25.00
C SER A 326 3.17 -6.23 24.46
N ILE A 327 2.00 -5.91 24.98
CA ILE A 327 0.70 -6.38 24.48
C ILE A 327 0.28 -5.56 23.27
N VAL A 328 0.54 -4.26 23.33
CA VAL A 328 0.34 -3.30 22.24
C VAL A 328 1.70 -2.71 21.86
N ASN A 329 1.97 -2.56 20.58
CA ASN A 329 3.15 -1.90 20.07
C ASN A 329 2.76 -0.53 19.52
N CYS A 330 3.55 0.51 19.83
CA CYS A 330 3.39 1.85 19.27
C CYS A 330 4.44 2.09 18.17
N ARG A 331 4.00 2.59 17.02
CA ARG A 331 4.86 2.97 15.90
C ARG A 331 4.54 4.40 15.46
N GLN A 332 5.54 5.10 14.91
CA GLN A 332 5.31 6.38 14.25
C GLN A 332 5.08 6.11 12.75
N GLU A 333 3.88 6.40 12.27
CA GLU A 333 3.50 6.23 10.86
C GLU A 333 2.96 7.56 10.33
N HIS A 334 3.58 8.08 9.27
CA HIS A 334 3.21 9.37 8.67
C HIS A 334 3.08 10.53 9.69
N GLY A 335 4.01 10.57 10.67
CA GLY A 335 4.04 11.62 11.72
C GLY A 335 2.98 11.47 12.83
N ARG A 336 2.27 10.34 12.90
CA ARG A 336 1.28 10.03 13.95
C ARG A 336 1.63 8.73 14.68
N SER A 337 1.27 8.66 15.95
CA SER A 337 1.38 7.41 16.72
C SER A 337 0.27 6.44 16.31
N ARG A 338 0.66 5.23 15.94
CA ARG A 338 -0.23 4.14 15.57
C ARG A 338 0.07 2.91 16.44
N TYR A 339 -0.98 2.25 16.89
CA TYR A 339 -0.90 1.15 17.83
C TYR A 339 -1.27 -0.15 17.13
N HIS A 340 -0.50 -1.22 17.38
CA HIS A 340 -0.68 -2.53 16.76
C HIS A 340 -0.65 -3.63 17.82
N MET A 341 -1.43 -4.66 17.62
CA MET A 341 -1.33 -5.92 18.36
C MET A 341 -0.72 -7.00 17.46
N LEU A 342 0.09 -7.88 18.05
CA LEU A 342 0.44 -9.12 17.37
C LEU A 342 -0.81 -9.98 17.20
N GLU A 343 -0.92 -10.69 16.09
CA GLU A 343 -2.13 -11.45 15.73
C GLU A 343 -2.54 -12.44 16.85
N THR A 344 -1.60 -13.19 17.39
CA THR A 344 -1.87 -14.12 18.52
C THR A 344 -2.40 -13.42 19.78
N VAL A 345 -1.96 -12.18 20.04
CA VAL A 345 -2.42 -11.34 21.16
C VAL A 345 -3.82 -10.79 20.86
N ARG A 346 -4.07 -10.42 19.61
CA ARG A 346 -5.36 -9.94 19.12
C ARG A 346 -6.39 -11.07 19.17
N GLU A 347 -6.06 -12.26 18.64
CA GLU A 347 -6.91 -13.47 18.71
C GLU A 347 -7.32 -13.79 20.15
N TYR A 348 -6.36 -13.76 21.08
CA TYR A 348 -6.64 -13.98 22.49
C TYR A 348 -7.62 -12.94 23.09
N GLY A 349 -7.37 -11.65 22.82
CA GLY A 349 -8.27 -10.57 23.25
C GLY A 349 -9.68 -10.74 22.66
N HIS A 350 -9.77 -11.14 21.40
CA HIS A 350 -11.02 -11.40 20.70
C HIS A 350 -11.83 -12.56 21.33
N GLU A 351 -11.15 -13.67 21.68
CA GLU A 351 -11.79 -14.77 22.42
C GLU A 351 -12.35 -14.32 23.77
N ARG A 352 -11.60 -13.48 24.51
CA ARG A 352 -12.06 -12.92 25.79
C ARG A 352 -13.25 -11.98 25.61
N LEU A 353 -13.25 -11.16 24.56
CA LEU A 353 -14.36 -10.30 24.22
C LEU A 353 -15.61 -11.11 23.82
N ALA A 354 -15.45 -12.15 23.01
CA ALA A 354 -16.54 -13.06 22.65
C ALA A 354 -17.13 -13.75 23.88
N ALA A 355 -16.29 -14.26 24.79
CA ALA A 355 -16.70 -14.90 26.04
C ALA A 355 -17.44 -13.94 26.97
N SER A 356 -17.19 -12.63 26.88
CA SER A 356 -17.94 -11.63 27.67
C SER A 356 -19.35 -11.33 27.14
N GLY A 357 -19.68 -11.80 25.92
CA GLY A 357 -20.92 -11.49 25.22
C GLY A 357 -20.99 -10.06 24.63
N SER A 358 -19.92 -9.28 24.73
CA SER A 358 -19.89 -7.87 24.30
C SER A 358 -19.37 -7.66 22.87
N LEU A 359 -18.98 -8.74 22.18
CA LEU A 359 -18.33 -8.68 20.87
C LEU A 359 -19.16 -7.92 19.84
N ASP A 360 -20.45 -8.25 19.70
CA ASP A 360 -21.32 -7.64 18.69
C ASP A 360 -21.56 -6.15 18.93
N ALA A 361 -21.77 -5.78 20.19
CA ALA A 361 -21.94 -4.38 20.57
C ALA A 361 -20.68 -3.57 20.25
N LEU A 362 -19.50 -4.14 20.47
CA LEU A 362 -18.24 -3.45 20.21
C LEU A 362 -17.91 -3.40 18.71
N ARG A 363 -18.20 -4.46 17.96
CA ARG A 363 -18.10 -4.44 16.48
C ARG A 363 -19.07 -3.41 15.88
N GLY A 364 -20.27 -3.23 16.48
CA GLY A 364 -21.20 -2.16 16.11
C GLY A 364 -20.58 -0.77 16.31
N ARG A 365 -19.97 -0.51 17.49
CA ARG A 365 -19.27 0.76 17.76
C ARG A 365 -18.09 0.98 16.82
N HIS A 366 -17.34 -0.08 16.51
CA HIS A 366 -16.26 -0.04 15.52
C HIS A 366 -16.81 0.35 14.14
N ARG A 367 -17.87 -0.30 13.65
CA ARG A 367 -18.56 0.05 12.42
C ARG A 367 -18.99 1.52 12.41
N ASP A 368 -19.63 2.01 13.48
CA ASP A 368 -20.10 3.39 13.60
C ASP A 368 -18.96 4.40 13.52
N ARG A 369 -17.82 4.10 14.18
CA ARG A 369 -16.60 4.91 14.09
C ARG A 369 -16.11 5.01 12.65
N TYR A 370 -16.05 3.91 11.92
CA TYR A 370 -15.56 3.93 10.55
C TYR A 370 -16.58 4.51 9.56
N ALA A 371 -17.87 4.41 9.83
CA ALA A 371 -18.91 5.13 9.11
C ALA A 371 -18.78 6.65 9.29
N GLU A 372 -18.54 7.13 10.53
CA GLU A 372 -18.26 8.55 10.81
C GLU A 372 -16.99 9.02 10.08
N LEU A 373 -15.91 8.22 10.12
CA LEU A 373 -14.63 8.54 9.50
C LEU A 373 -14.76 8.66 7.98
N THR A 374 -15.42 7.70 7.32
CA THR A 374 -15.61 7.72 5.86
C THR A 374 -16.56 8.83 5.43
N ALA A 375 -17.64 9.07 6.15
CA ALA A 375 -18.56 10.17 5.90
C ALA A 375 -17.86 11.53 6.04
N ARG A 376 -17.00 11.69 7.03
CA ARG A 376 -16.18 12.89 7.20
C ARG A 376 -15.16 13.04 6.07
N ALA A 377 -14.45 11.97 5.72
CA ALA A 377 -13.53 11.98 4.59
C ALA A 377 -14.21 12.39 3.28
N GLY A 378 -15.44 11.88 3.02
CA GLY A 378 -16.22 12.26 1.85
C GLY A 378 -16.60 13.74 1.85
N ARG A 379 -17.04 14.30 2.99
CA ARG A 379 -17.37 15.74 3.10
C ARG A 379 -16.17 16.68 2.99
N GLU A 380 -15.02 16.25 3.50
CA GLU A 380 -13.79 17.06 3.55
C GLU A 380 -12.83 16.71 2.40
N TRP A 381 -13.28 15.86 1.45
CA TRP A 381 -12.47 15.49 0.29
C TRP A 381 -12.12 16.68 -0.58
N PHE A 382 -13.07 17.61 -0.78
CA PHE A 382 -12.82 18.82 -1.52
C PHE A 382 -12.20 19.88 -0.60
N GLY A 383 -10.87 20.01 -0.62
CA GLY A 383 -10.18 20.98 0.21
C GLY A 383 -8.71 20.62 0.54
N PRO A 384 -8.08 21.37 1.46
CA PRO A 384 -6.63 21.30 1.71
C PRO A 384 -6.14 19.99 2.34
N ARG A 385 -7.05 19.21 2.95
CA ARG A 385 -6.70 17.95 3.63
C ARG A 385 -6.89 16.70 2.76
N GLN A 386 -7.07 16.85 1.48
CA GLN A 386 -7.37 15.77 0.55
C GLN A 386 -6.32 14.64 0.57
N VAL A 387 -5.03 15.00 0.52
CA VAL A 387 -3.92 14.02 0.60
C VAL A 387 -3.85 13.36 1.99
N GLU A 388 -4.15 14.12 3.05
CA GLU A 388 -4.23 13.57 4.42
C GLU A 388 -5.33 12.52 4.52
N TRP A 389 -6.53 12.80 3.97
CA TRP A 389 -7.65 11.85 3.95
C TRP A 389 -7.34 10.61 3.12
N PHE A 390 -6.72 10.77 1.96
CA PHE A 390 -6.27 9.64 1.15
C PHE A 390 -5.32 8.72 1.93
N THR A 391 -4.30 9.31 2.55
CA THR A 391 -3.32 8.58 3.37
C THR A 391 -3.99 7.90 4.57
N ARG A 392 -4.90 8.60 5.26
CA ARG A 392 -5.62 8.06 6.41
C ARG A 392 -6.51 6.89 6.02
N LEU A 393 -7.28 6.99 4.95
CA LEU A 393 -8.13 5.90 4.47
C LEU A 393 -7.30 4.66 4.08
N ARG A 394 -6.11 4.84 3.51
CA ARG A 394 -5.19 3.72 3.25
C ARG A 394 -4.75 3.02 4.52
N LEU A 395 -4.38 3.76 5.55
CA LEU A 395 -3.98 3.19 6.85
C LEU A 395 -5.15 2.47 7.54
N GLU A 396 -6.37 2.99 7.39
CA GLU A 396 -7.57 2.44 8.01
C GLU A 396 -8.28 1.38 7.15
N HIS A 397 -7.73 1.06 5.99
CA HIS A 397 -8.36 0.12 5.05
C HIS A 397 -8.70 -1.25 5.64
N PRO A 398 -7.84 -1.90 6.47
CA PRO A 398 -8.18 -3.14 7.16
C PRO A 398 -9.38 -2.99 8.11
N ASN A 399 -9.50 -1.86 8.78
CA ASN A 399 -10.62 -1.56 9.66
C ASN A 399 -11.91 -1.28 8.88
N LEU A 400 -11.81 -0.62 7.71
CA LEU A 400 -12.95 -0.45 6.80
C LEU A 400 -13.50 -1.79 6.34
N ARG A 401 -12.63 -2.74 5.97
CA ARG A 401 -13.01 -4.11 5.63
C ARG A 401 -13.75 -4.78 6.78
N ALA A 402 -13.19 -4.73 7.99
CA ALA A 402 -13.82 -5.33 9.16
C ALA A 402 -15.21 -4.73 9.48
N ALA A 403 -15.39 -3.43 9.24
CA ALA A 403 -16.69 -2.77 9.42
C ALA A 403 -17.70 -3.19 8.34
N LEU A 404 -17.28 -3.33 7.09
CA LEU A 404 -18.12 -3.79 5.98
C LEU A 404 -18.49 -5.28 6.14
N GLU A 405 -17.55 -6.13 6.54
CA GLU A 405 -17.80 -7.54 6.89
C GLU A 405 -18.89 -7.66 7.96
N PHE A 406 -18.79 -6.89 9.04
CA PHE A 406 -19.81 -6.86 10.08
C PHE A 406 -21.21 -6.51 9.54
N CYS A 407 -21.29 -5.55 8.60
CA CYS A 407 -22.55 -5.16 7.98
C CYS A 407 -23.15 -6.27 7.12
N LEU A 408 -22.32 -7.10 6.47
CA LEU A 408 -22.80 -8.26 5.69
C LEU A 408 -23.20 -9.46 6.57
N GLU A 409 -22.46 -9.70 7.66
CA GLU A 409 -22.71 -10.82 8.57
C GLU A 409 -23.98 -10.64 9.42
N ARG A 410 -24.42 -9.40 9.64
CA ARG A 410 -25.53 -9.09 10.54
C ARG A 410 -26.79 -8.66 9.78
N PRO A 411 -27.91 -9.38 9.95
CA PRO A 411 -29.20 -8.98 9.40
C PRO A 411 -29.57 -7.54 9.77
N GLY A 412 -30.12 -6.78 8.82
CA GLY A 412 -30.55 -5.40 9.02
C GLY A 412 -29.42 -4.35 9.03
N GLN A 413 -28.14 -4.76 8.81
CA GLN A 413 -27.01 -3.83 8.79
C GLN A 413 -26.55 -3.45 7.36
N ALA A 414 -27.11 -4.07 6.32
CA ALA A 414 -26.68 -3.87 4.95
C ALA A 414 -26.76 -2.40 4.52
N ARG A 415 -27.82 -1.67 4.90
CA ARG A 415 -27.99 -0.24 4.57
C ARG A 415 -26.94 0.65 5.25
N ALA A 416 -26.54 0.36 6.48
CA ALA A 416 -25.43 1.02 7.14
C ALA A 416 -24.09 0.74 6.42
N GLY A 417 -23.91 -0.50 5.95
CA GLY A 417 -22.79 -0.90 5.12
C GLY A 417 -22.74 -0.15 3.78
N LEU A 418 -23.90 0.04 3.12
CA LEU A 418 -23.98 0.84 1.90
C LEU A 418 -23.52 2.28 2.13
N ALA A 419 -23.97 2.93 3.21
CA ALA A 419 -23.54 4.28 3.56
C ALA A 419 -22.01 4.35 3.78
N LEU A 420 -21.45 3.35 4.46
CA LEU A 420 -20.02 3.24 4.70
C LEU A 420 -19.23 3.00 3.41
N ALA A 421 -19.73 2.20 2.48
CA ALA A 421 -19.06 1.88 1.21
C ALA A 421 -19.12 3.02 0.19
N VAL A 422 -20.24 3.77 0.14
CA VAL A 422 -20.44 4.89 -0.79
C VAL A 422 -19.62 6.11 -0.41
N SER A 423 -19.53 6.41 0.90
CA SER A 423 -18.89 7.64 1.40
C SER A 423 -17.45 7.85 0.88
N PRO A 424 -16.58 6.84 0.80
CA PRO A 424 -15.22 6.99 0.32
C PRO A 424 -15.09 6.71 -1.19
N ARG A 425 -16.09 7.05 -2.03
CA ARG A 425 -16.08 6.73 -3.48
C ARG A 425 -14.79 7.19 -4.19
N HIS A 426 -14.30 8.39 -3.88
CA HIS A 426 -13.08 8.91 -4.47
C HIS A 426 -11.85 8.10 -4.06
N TYR A 427 -11.84 7.57 -2.85
CA TYR A 427 -10.78 6.68 -2.38
C TYR A 427 -10.75 5.36 -3.18
N TRP A 428 -11.91 4.74 -3.45
CA TRP A 428 -11.95 3.54 -4.30
C TRP A 428 -11.38 3.80 -5.68
N ILE A 429 -11.65 4.98 -6.25
CA ILE A 429 -11.20 5.38 -7.59
C ILE A 429 -9.71 5.70 -7.59
N THR A 430 -9.26 6.61 -6.73
CA THR A 430 -7.88 7.11 -6.73
C THR A 430 -6.89 6.06 -6.22
N ALA A 431 -7.26 5.25 -5.23
CA ALA A 431 -6.43 4.13 -4.77
C ALA A 431 -6.45 2.93 -5.72
N GLY A 432 -7.22 2.97 -6.82
CA GLY A 432 -7.34 1.87 -7.75
C GLY A 432 -8.11 0.66 -7.23
N LEU A 433 -8.86 0.79 -6.14
CA LEU A 433 -9.59 -0.29 -5.46
C LEU A 433 -11.01 -0.49 -6.04
N LEU A 434 -11.17 -0.32 -7.37
CA LEU A 434 -12.47 -0.35 -8.05
C LEU A 434 -13.20 -1.70 -7.85
N SER A 435 -12.48 -2.81 -8.01
CA SER A 435 -13.06 -4.16 -7.89
C SER A 435 -13.51 -4.45 -6.46
N GLU A 436 -12.74 -4.01 -5.47
CA GLU A 436 -13.10 -4.18 -4.08
C GLU A 436 -14.31 -3.30 -3.68
N GLY A 437 -14.28 -2.02 -4.02
CA GLY A 437 -15.40 -1.10 -3.77
C GLY A 437 -16.69 -1.58 -4.43
N ARG A 438 -16.61 -2.04 -5.68
CA ARG A 438 -17.75 -2.60 -6.40
C ARG A 438 -18.27 -3.88 -5.75
N ARG A 439 -17.39 -4.80 -5.35
CA ARG A 439 -17.78 -6.03 -4.68
C ARG A 439 -18.55 -5.76 -3.37
N TRP A 440 -18.04 -4.85 -2.53
CA TRP A 440 -18.74 -4.46 -1.30
C TRP A 440 -20.11 -3.89 -1.60
N LEU A 441 -20.23 -2.99 -2.58
CA LEU A 441 -21.52 -2.41 -2.97
C LEU A 441 -22.48 -3.47 -3.50
N SER A 442 -22.04 -4.36 -4.39
CA SER A 442 -22.89 -5.41 -4.96
C SER A 442 -23.40 -6.38 -3.89
N GLN A 443 -22.54 -6.83 -2.97
CA GLN A 443 -22.92 -7.73 -1.88
C GLN A 443 -23.89 -7.07 -0.91
N LEU A 444 -23.65 -5.82 -0.53
CA LEU A 444 -24.53 -5.07 0.38
C LEU A 444 -25.86 -4.72 -0.29
N LEU A 445 -25.89 -4.39 -1.58
CA LEU A 445 -27.13 -4.16 -2.35
C LEU A 445 -27.97 -5.44 -2.43
N ALA A 446 -27.33 -6.60 -2.56
CA ALA A 446 -28.02 -7.89 -2.56
C ALA A 446 -28.57 -8.26 -1.18
N ALA A 447 -27.88 -7.87 -0.10
CA ALA A 447 -28.29 -8.12 1.28
C ALA A 447 -29.34 -7.10 1.82
N ASP A 448 -29.49 -5.95 1.15
CA ASP A 448 -30.48 -4.90 1.53
C ASP A 448 -31.84 -5.23 0.89
N ASP A 449 -32.65 -6.10 1.51
CA ASP A 449 -33.99 -6.44 1.00
C ASP A 449 -34.96 -5.26 1.28
N PRO A 450 -35.59 -4.68 0.24
CA PRO A 450 -36.60 -3.61 0.41
C PRO A 450 -37.81 -4.01 1.25
N LYS A 451 -38.03 -5.31 1.50
CA LYS A 451 -39.15 -5.82 2.29
C LYS A 451 -38.90 -5.76 3.81
N ASP A 452 -37.65 -5.55 4.21
CA ASP A 452 -37.25 -5.41 5.63
C ASP A 452 -37.52 -4.02 6.21
N ASP A 453 -38.04 -3.08 5.40
CA ASP A 453 -38.48 -1.76 5.86
C ASP A 453 -39.81 -1.88 6.66
N GLY A 454 -39.72 -2.36 7.91
CA GLY A 454 -40.82 -2.22 8.85
C GLY A 454 -41.14 -0.75 9.14
N GLU A 455 -42.39 -0.41 9.31
CA GLU A 455 -42.91 0.98 9.50
C GLU A 455 -42.25 1.77 10.64
N ASP A 456 -41.38 1.15 11.46
CA ASP A 456 -40.70 1.74 12.63
C ASP A 456 -39.19 1.91 12.46
N ALA A 457 -38.61 1.64 11.26
CA ALA A 457 -37.18 1.74 11.08
C ALA A 457 -36.75 3.20 10.89
N ALA A 458 -36.26 3.83 11.95
CA ALA A 458 -35.33 4.97 11.88
C ALA A 458 -34.00 4.53 11.20
N GLY A 459 -34.12 3.96 10.00
CA GLY A 459 -33.01 3.47 9.19
C GLY A 459 -32.37 4.61 8.39
N PRO A 460 -31.15 4.39 7.86
CA PRO A 460 -30.48 5.36 7.01
C PRO A 460 -31.33 5.72 5.76
N ASP A 461 -31.19 6.98 5.31
CA ASP A 461 -31.87 7.61 4.20
C ASP A 461 -32.09 6.65 3.00
N PRO A 462 -33.33 6.49 2.47
CA PRO A 462 -33.60 5.70 1.25
C PRO A 462 -32.72 6.10 0.04
N ALA A 463 -32.23 7.33 -0.01
CA ALA A 463 -31.29 7.79 -1.01
C ALA A 463 -29.96 6.99 -1.03
N VAL A 464 -29.53 6.45 0.11
CA VAL A 464 -28.27 5.68 0.22
C VAL A 464 -28.26 4.49 -0.74
N ARG A 465 -29.36 3.75 -0.84
CA ARG A 465 -29.46 2.62 -1.78
C ARG A 465 -29.34 3.07 -3.23
N VAL A 466 -30.02 4.16 -3.61
CA VAL A 466 -29.94 4.70 -4.96
C VAL A 466 -28.54 5.22 -5.25
N HIS A 467 -27.91 5.90 -4.29
CA HIS A 467 -26.53 6.35 -4.39
C HIS A 467 -25.56 5.19 -4.56
N ALA A 468 -25.78 4.07 -3.85
CA ALA A 468 -24.97 2.87 -3.98
C ALA A 468 -25.08 2.21 -5.36
N LEU A 469 -26.30 2.11 -5.92
CA LEU A 469 -26.53 1.63 -7.29
C LEU A 469 -25.80 2.50 -8.33
N VAL A 470 -25.89 3.82 -8.18
CA VAL A 470 -25.22 4.78 -9.06
C VAL A 470 -23.68 4.66 -8.93
N THR A 471 -23.18 4.53 -7.72
CA THR A 471 -21.73 4.37 -7.49
C THR A 471 -21.23 3.03 -8.01
N GLU A 472 -21.94 1.91 -7.77
CA GLU A 472 -21.60 0.59 -8.29
C GLU A 472 -21.54 0.59 -9.83
N THR A 473 -22.55 1.21 -10.48
CA THR A 473 -22.59 1.38 -11.93
C THR A 473 -21.39 2.21 -12.44
N TYR A 474 -21.02 3.28 -11.71
CA TYR A 474 -19.84 4.09 -12.07
C TYR A 474 -18.55 3.27 -12.00
N LEU A 475 -18.35 2.51 -10.93
CA LEU A 475 -17.19 1.61 -10.83
C LEU A 475 -17.17 0.59 -11.97
N GLY A 476 -18.34 0.07 -12.39
CA GLY A 476 -18.48 -0.81 -13.55
C GLY A 476 -18.09 -0.12 -14.86
N ILE A 477 -18.53 1.11 -15.09
CA ILE A 477 -18.10 1.92 -16.24
C ILE A 477 -16.57 2.05 -16.23
N LEU A 478 -16.00 2.47 -15.11
CA LEU A 478 -14.57 2.61 -14.96
C LEU A 478 -13.82 1.26 -15.12
N GLN A 479 -14.43 0.13 -14.92
CA GLN A 479 -13.92 -1.20 -15.16
C GLN A 479 -14.10 -1.69 -16.61
N GLY A 480 -14.86 -0.97 -17.45
CA GLY A 480 -15.10 -1.30 -18.85
C GLY A 480 -16.14 -2.39 -19.05
N ASP A 481 -17.19 -2.41 -18.24
CA ASP A 481 -18.33 -3.28 -18.43
C ASP A 481 -18.93 -3.15 -19.85
N PRO A 482 -19.54 -4.19 -20.38
CA PRO A 482 -20.18 -4.15 -21.69
C PRO A 482 -21.22 -3.01 -21.76
N ASP A 483 -21.19 -2.25 -22.84
CA ASP A 483 -22.01 -1.06 -23.05
C ASP A 483 -23.52 -1.29 -22.81
N ALA A 484 -24.05 -2.43 -23.27
CA ALA A 484 -25.45 -2.78 -23.09
C ALA A 484 -25.83 -2.99 -21.62
N ASP A 485 -24.92 -3.53 -20.81
CA ASP A 485 -25.14 -3.76 -19.38
C ASP A 485 -25.08 -2.46 -18.61
N VAL A 486 -24.11 -1.59 -18.94
CA VAL A 486 -23.99 -0.23 -18.37
C VAL A 486 -25.24 0.58 -18.66
N GLN A 487 -25.74 0.58 -19.89
CA GLN A 487 -26.96 1.32 -20.24
C GLN A 487 -28.18 0.84 -19.46
N ARG A 488 -28.31 -0.48 -19.32
CA ARG A 488 -29.40 -1.08 -18.54
C ARG A 488 -29.31 -0.68 -17.07
N ALA A 489 -28.11 -0.70 -16.50
CA ALA A 489 -27.85 -0.28 -15.12
C ALA A 489 -28.16 1.22 -14.93
N LEU A 490 -27.68 2.10 -15.81
CA LEU A 490 -27.96 3.55 -15.76
C LEU A 490 -29.46 3.85 -15.88
N ALA A 491 -30.18 3.16 -16.77
CA ALA A 491 -31.64 3.31 -16.90
C ALA A 491 -32.34 2.87 -15.59
N GLY A 492 -31.88 1.79 -14.96
CA GLY A 492 -32.37 1.34 -13.65
C GLY A 492 -32.13 2.37 -12.54
N CYS A 493 -30.91 2.93 -12.49
CA CYS A 493 -30.53 4.01 -11.56
C CYS A 493 -31.42 5.26 -11.75
N GLU A 494 -31.60 5.67 -13.00
CA GLU A 494 -32.44 6.85 -13.31
C GLU A 494 -33.89 6.63 -12.89
N ALA A 495 -34.44 5.46 -13.17
CA ALA A 495 -35.82 5.12 -12.76
C ALA A 495 -35.95 5.09 -11.22
N ALA A 496 -34.96 4.56 -10.51
CA ALA A 496 -34.94 4.55 -9.05
C ALA A 496 -34.83 5.97 -8.46
N ALA A 497 -33.92 6.79 -8.99
CA ALA A 497 -33.73 8.16 -8.55
C ALA A 497 -35.00 9.02 -8.78
N ARG A 498 -35.63 8.88 -9.93
CA ARG A 498 -36.90 9.59 -10.25
C ARG A 498 -38.06 9.19 -9.35
N ARG A 499 -38.23 7.88 -9.08
CA ARG A 499 -39.29 7.39 -8.18
C ARG A 499 -39.14 7.91 -6.75
N GLY A 500 -37.93 8.01 -6.27
CA GLY A 500 -37.62 8.51 -4.92
C GLY A 500 -37.48 10.02 -4.83
N GLY A 501 -37.56 10.76 -5.93
CA GLY A 501 -37.33 12.21 -5.96
C GLY A 501 -35.85 12.59 -5.67
N HIS A 502 -34.90 11.67 -5.83
CA HIS A 502 -33.48 11.84 -5.52
C HIS A 502 -32.75 12.61 -6.65
N ARG A 503 -32.84 13.93 -6.62
CA ARG A 503 -32.30 14.82 -7.66
C ARG A 503 -30.78 14.74 -7.78
N ARG A 504 -30.09 14.56 -6.66
CA ARG A 504 -28.61 14.41 -6.61
C ARG A 504 -28.16 13.15 -7.35
N GLU A 505 -28.82 12.04 -7.13
CA GLU A 505 -28.55 10.77 -7.79
C GLU A 505 -28.86 10.82 -9.28
N SER A 506 -29.94 11.53 -9.67
CA SER A 506 -30.22 11.79 -11.09
C SER A 506 -29.10 12.59 -11.77
N ALA A 507 -28.52 13.57 -11.10
CA ALA A 507 -27.39 14.32 -11.62
C ALA A 507 -26.14 13.44 -11.80
N TRP A 508 -25.89 12.51 -10.86
CA TRP A 508 -24.83 11.52 -11.03
C TRP A 508 -25.07 10.57 -12.20
N VAL A 509 -26.29 10.16 -12.45
CA VAL A 509 -26.64 9.36 -13.65
C VAL A 509 -26.28 10.11 -14.93
N TRP A 510 -26.64 11.40 -15.05
CA TRP A 510 -26.28 12.22 -16.23
C TRP A 510 -24.76 12.36 -16.36
N HIS A 511 -24.04 12.57 -15.25
CA HIS A 511 -22.57 12.60 -15.26
C HIS A 511 -21.99 11.28 -15.82
N HIS A 512 -22.49 10.12 -15.39
CA HIS A 512 -22.00 8.82 -15.85
C HIS A 512 -22.38 8.54 -17.31
N GLN A 513 -23.57 8.97 -17.76
CA GLN A 513 -23.95 8.96 -19.17
C GLN A 513 -23.01 9.83 -20.01
N GLY A 514 -22.58 10.99 -19.49
CA GLY A 514 -21.58 11.85 -20.11
C GLY A 514 -20.22 11.17 -20.29
N ILE A 515 -19.76 10.43 -19.29
CA ILE A 515 -18.50 9.64 -19.41
C ILE A 515 -18.63 8.58 -20.50
N LEU A 516 -19.76 7.88 -20.56
CA LEU A 516 -20.01 6.87 -21.58
C LEU A 516 -20.08 7.50 -22.99
N ALA A 517 -20.64 8.70 -23.11
CA ALA A 517 -20.64 9.46 -24.36
C ALA A 517 -19.22 9.85 -24.82
N VAL A 518 -18.34 10.26 -23.87
CA VAL A 518 -16.91 10.49 -24.19
C VAL A 518 -16.25 9.22 -24.74
N TRP A 519 -16.53 8.06 -24.18
CA TRP A 519 -15.95 6.80 -24.64
C TRP A 519 -16.44 6.38 -26.04
N ARG A 520 -17.61 6.88 -26.44
CA ARG A 520 -18.18 6.69 -27.77
C ARG A 520 -17.79 7.81 -28.76
N GLU A 521 -16.93 8.72 -28.36
CA GLU A 521 -16.50 9.91 -29.13
C GLU A 521 -17.66 10.90 -29.42
N ASP A 522 -18.76 10.79 -28.70
CA ASP A 522 -19.87 11.75 -28.76
C ASP A 522 -19.63 12.88 -27.75
N PHE A 523 -18.65 13.72 -28.07
CA PHE A 523 -18.20 14.80 -27.18
C PHE A 523 -19.26 15.89 -26.99
N ALA A 524 -20.14 16.11 -27.98
CA ALA A 524 -21.22 17.10 -27.88
C ALA A 524 -22.26 16.66 -26.85
N SER A 525 -22.80 15.45 -26.97
CA SER A 525 -23.74 14.90 -25.98
C SER A 525 -23.10 14.78 -24.59
N ALA A 526 -21.79 14.44 -24.51
CA ALA A 526 -21.07 14.39 -23.26
C ALA A 526 -21.05 15.77 -22.56
N ALA A 527 -20.72 16.82 -23.29
CA ALA A 527 -20.68 18.19 -22.76
C ALA A 527 -22.06 18.64 -22.26
N GLU A 528 -23.14 18.38 -23.01
CA GLU A 528 -24.51 18.69 -22.60
C GLU A 528 -24.89 17.97 -21.28
N LEU A 529 -24.56 16.68 -21.17
CA LEU A 529 -24.84 15.88 -19.99
C LEU A 529 -24.05 16.37 -18.76
N PHE A 530 -22.77 16.71 -18.92
CA PHE A 530 -21.99 17.29 -17.83
C PHE A 530 -22.48 18.68 -17.43
N ALA A 531 -22.85 19.53 -18.38
CA ALA A 531 -23.43 20.84 -18.09
C ALA A 531 -24.73 20.72 -17.31
N ARG A 532 -25.63 19.82 -17.73
CA ARG A 532 -26.89 19.53 -17.05
C ARG A 532 -26.65 19.01 -15.61
N ALA A 533 -25.78 18.05 -15.44
CA ALA A 533 -25.42 17.50 -14.12
C ALA A 533 -24.83 18.59 -13.21
N GLY A 534 -23.87 19.37 -13.72
CA GLY A 534 -23.24 20.47 -12.99
C GLY A 534 -24.20 21.55 -12.54
N THR A 535 -25.21 21.90 -13.39
CA THR A 535 -26.26 22.84 -13.03
C THR A 535 -27.13 22.31 -11.89
N GLU A 536 -27.50 21.04 -11.93
CA GLU A 536 -28.30 20.42 -10.89
C GLU A 536 -27.51 20.33 -9.56
N PHE A 537 -26.20 20.00 -9.58
CA PHE A 537 -25.37 20.00 -8.39
C PHE A 537 -25.22 21.39 -7.78
N ARG A 538 -25.04 22.44 -8.60
CA ARG A 538 -25.03 23.84 -8.10
C ARG A 538 -26.37 24.24 -7.45
N ALA A 539 -27.48 23.80 -7.99
CA ALA A 539 -28.80 24.06 -7.42
C ALA A 539 -29.04 23.37 -6.08
N GLN A 540 -28.19 22.41 -5.70
CA GLN A 540 -28.21 21.67 -4.45
C GLN A 540 -27.01 21.99 -3.55
N ASP A 541 -26.27 23.07 -3.80
CA ASP A 541 -25.08 23.49 -3.05
C ASP A 541 -23.96 22.42 -2.98
N CYS A 542 -23.89 21.53 -3.98
CA CYS A 542 -22.87 20.50 -4.11
C CYS A 542 -21.73 21.01 -5.03
N LEU A 543 -20.88 21.90 -4.51
CA LEU A 543 -19.84 22.56 -5.30
C LEU A 543 -18.80 21.57 -5.85
N ASP A 544 -18.37 20.60 -5.05
CA ASP A 544 -17.42 19.56 -5.42
C ASP A 544 -17.87 18.76 -6.66
N ALA A 545 -19.09 18.24 -6.62
CA ALA A 545 -19.69 17.50 -7.72
C ALA A 545 -19.92 18.38 -8.97
N ALA A 546 -20.29 19.65 -8.76
CA ALA A 546 -20.46 20.60 -9.86
C ALA A 546 -19.14 20.89 -10.58
N LEU A 547 -18.03 21.02 -9.83
CA LEU A 547 -16.69 21.22 -10.38
C LEU A 547 -16.15 19.95 -11.05
N GLU A 548 -16.46 18.76 -10.50
CA GLU A 548 -16.13 17.49 -11.17
C GLU A 548 -16.83 17.42 -12.55
N CYS A 549 -18.10 17.78 -12.63
CA CYS A 549 -18.78 17.91 -13.93
C CYS A 549 -18.13 18.95 -14.84
N ARG A 550 -17.69 20.10 -14.30
CA ARG A 550 -17.06 21.16 -15.08
C ARG A 550 -15.71 20.74 -15.66
N VAL A 551 -14.90 19.98 -14.92
CA VAL A 551 -13.68 19.38 -15.44
C VAL A 551 -13.96 18.37 -16.55
N LYS A 552 -14.96 17.50 -16.38
CA LYS A 552 -15.35 16.54 -17.45
C LYS A 552 -15.88 17.24 -18.68
N PHE A 553 -16.63 18.33 -18.51
CA PHE A 553 -17.06 19.21 -19.60
C PHE A 553 -15.84 19.80 -20.34
N ALA A 554 -14.85 20.33 -19.61
CA ALA A 554 -13.63 20.86 -20.21
C ALA A 554 -12.87 19.78 -21.03
N LEU A 555 -12.74 18.56 -20.48
CA LEU A 555 -12.11 17.44 -21.18
C LEU A 555 -12.88 17.04 -22.44
N ALA A 556 -14.23 16.94 -22.38
CA ALA A 556 -15.05 16.62 -23.54
C ALA A 556 -14.86 17.65 -24.68
N HIS A 557 -14.89 18.94 -24.36
CA HIS A 557 -14.65 20.01 -25.34
C HIS A 557 -13.19 20.04 -25.83
N ALA A 558 -12.21 19.75 -24.97
CA ALA A 558 -10.80 19.65 -25.38
C ALA A 558 -10.61 18.52 -26.42
N TYR A 559 -11.28 17.39 -26.24
CA TYR A 559 -11.29 16.30 -27.23
C TYR A 559 -12.12 16.65 -28.48
N GLY A 560 -13.27 17.27 -28.32
CA GLY A 560 -14.19 17.66 -29.39
C GLY A 560 -13.70 18.84 -30.25
N GLY A 561 -12.80 19.67 -29.72
CA GLY A 561 -12.21 20.80 -30.46
C GLY A 561 -12.83 22.17 -30.14
N GLU A 562 -13.75 22.27 -29.20
CA GLU A 562 -14.37 23.51 -28.75
C GLU A 562 -13.45 24.22 -27.73
N VAL A 563 -12.37 24.84 -28.24
CA VAL A 563 -11.25 25.38 -27.45
C VAL A 563 -11.72 26.43 -26.44
N ALA A 564 -12.56 27.38 -26.87
CA ALA A 564 -13.00 28.48 -26.00
C ALA A 564 -13.82 28.00 -24.79
N ALA A 565 -14.76 27.09 -25.00
CA ALA A 565 -15.59 26.52 -23.94
C ALA A 565 -14.75 25.68 -22.94
N ALA A 566 -13.78 24.94 -23.47
CA ALA A 566 -12.86 24.16 -22.63
C ALA A 566 -11.94 25.07 -21.79
N ASP A 567 -11.41 26.14 -22.39
CA ASP A 567 -10.52 27.09 -21.70
C ASP A 567 -11.24 27.84 -20.56
N GLU A 568 -12.45 28.32 -20.82
CA GLU A 568 -13.31 28.97 -19.82
C GLU A 568 -13.57 28.00 -18.65
N ALA A 569 -13.95 26.74 -18.93
CA ALA A 569 -14.23 25.74 -17.93
C ALA A 569 -12.99 25.40 -17.09
N CYS A 570 -11.81 25.28 -17.72
CA CYS A 570 -10.54 25.11 -16.99
C CYS A 570 -10.29 26.27 -16.03
N GLY A 571 -10.49 27.52 -16.50
CA GLY A 571 -10.30 28.72 -15.66
C GLY A 571 -11.20 28.74 -14.42
N GLU A 572 -12.48 28.38 -14.56
CA GLU A 572 -13.41 28.26 -13.44
C GLU A 572 -12.95 27.22 -12.40
N VAL A 573 -12.57 26.02 -12.86
CA VAL A 573 -12.10 24.94 -11.96
C VAL A 573 -10.82 25.34 -11.26
N GLU A 574 -9.85 25.91 -11.99
CA GLU A 574 -8.58 26.36 -11.42
C GLU A 574 -8.78 27.46 -10.37
N ALA A 575 -9.68 28.41 -10.60
CA ALA A 575 -9.99 29.47 -9.65
C ALA A 575 -10.61 28.89 -8.36
N ALA A 576 -11.57 27.99 -8.50
CA ALA A 576 -12.22 27.32 -7.37
C ALA A 576 -11.25 26.43 -6.61
N ALA A 577 -10.43 25.63 -7.30
CA ALA A 577 -9.44 24.76 -6.70
C ALA A 577 -8.38 25.54 -5.89
N ARG A 578 -7.92 26.70 -6.41
CA ARG A 578 -7.01 27.58 -5.66
C ARG A 578 -7.69 28.20 -4.43
N ALA A 579 -8.96 28.58 -4.54
CA ALA A 579 -9.70 29.17 -3.42
C ALA A 579 -9.90 28.19 -2.26
N HIS A 580 -9.97 26.88 -2.56
CA HIS A 580 -10.19 25.82 -1.58
C HIS A 580 -8.95 24.98 -1.28
N ASP A 581 -7.78 25.29 -1.88
CA ASP A 581 -6.54 24.51 -1.81
C ASP A 581 -6.77 23.03 -2.20
N GLU A 582 -7.54 22.83 -3.26
CA GLU A 582 -7.90 21.51 -3.80
C GLU A 582 -6.90 21.08 -4.87
N SER A 583 -6.42 19.85 -4.82
CA SER A 583 -5.32 19.38 -5.68
C SER A 583 -5.77 18.48 -6.82
N TRP A 584 -6.76 17.61 -6.63
CA TRP A 584 -7.09 16.58 -7.60
C TRP A 584 -7.82 17.15 -8.84
N LEU A 585 -8.90 17.93 -8.62
CA LEU A 585 -9.60 18.60 -9.71
C LEU A 585 -8.71 19.63 -10.42
N TYR A 586 -7.83 20.29 -9.67
CA TYR A 586 -6.82 21.18 -10.26
C TYR A 586 -5.89 20.41 -11.20
N GLY A 587 -5.41 19.24 -10.80
CA GLY A 587 -4.62 18.36 -11.66
C GLY A 587 -5.35 17.95 -12.93
N MET A 588 -6.64 17.63 -12.82
CA MET A 588 -7.49 17.28 -13.97
C MET A 588 -7.74 18.49 -14.92
N ALA A 589 -7.90 19.69 -14.38
CA ALA A 589 -8.01 20.91 -15.20
C ALA A 589 -6.70 21.20 -15.96
N LEU A 590 -5.55 21.00 -15.32
CA LEU A 590 -4.24 21.11 -15.97
C LEU A 590 -4.07 20.06 -17.09
N LEU A 591 -4.58 18.84 -16.93
CA LEU A 591 -4.62 17.85 -18.00
C LEU A 591 -5.46 18.33 -19.19
N ALA A 592 -6.63 18.93 -18.95
CA ALA A 592 -7.45 19.51 -20.02
C ALA A 592 -6.68 20.64 -20.73
N ARG A 593 -6.00 21.53 -20.00
CA ARG A 593 -5.13 22.55 -20.60
C ARG A 593 -3.99 21.97 -21.41
N ALA A 594 -3.38 20.88 -20.97
CA ALA A 594 -2.33 20.19 -21.73
C ALA A 594 -2.86 19.68 -23.08
N LEU A 595 -4.06 19.12 -23.10
CA LEU A 595 -4.73 18.70 -24.36
C LEU A 595 -5.02 19.89 -25.28
N LEU A 596 -5.50 21.01 -24.75
CA LEU A 596 -5.76 22.24 -25.50
C LEU A 596 -4.46 22.82 -26.11
N ALA A 597 -3.40 22.93 -25.31
CA ALA A 597 -2.10 23.43 -25.76
C ALA A 597 -1.51 22.55 -26.88
N ARG A 598 -1.61 21.23 -26.75
CA ARG A 598 -1.18 20.28 -27.79
C ARG A 598 -2.00 20.50 -29.08
N ARG A 599 -3.30 20.68 -28.99
CA ARG A 599 -4.18 20.92 -30.12
C ARG A 599 -3.88 22.25 -30.81
N ALA A 600 -3.48 23.26 -30.04
CA ALA A 600 -3.03 24.56 -30.55
C ALA A 600 -1.64 24.55 -31.19
N GLY A 601 -0.96 23.37 -31.20
CA GLY A 601 0.40 23.26 -31.74
C GLY A 601 1.49 23.87 -30.83
N ALA A 602 1.23 23.96 -29.53
CA ALA A 602 2.15 24.44 -28.50
C ALA A 602 2.68 23.28 -27.63
N PRO A 603 3.61 22.42 -28.15
CA PRO A 603 4.04 21.22 -27.44
C PRO A 603 4.76 21.51 -26.12
N ALA A 604 5.50 22.61 -26.01
CA ALA A 604 6.19 23.00 -24.79
C ALA A 604 5.18 23.31 -23.67
N ASP A 605 4.11 24.05 -23.97
CA ASP A 605 3.06 24.39 -23.01
C ASP A 605 2.26 23.13 -22.62
N ALA A 606 2.00 22.23 -23.58
CA ALA A 606 1.34 20.96 -23.33
C ALA A 606 2.14 20.10 -22.34
N ILE A 607 3.45 20.00 -22.51
CA ILE A 607 4.36 19.28 -21.60
C ILE A 607 4.37 19.97 -20.22
N ALA A 608 4.44 21.29 -20.15
CA ALA A 608 4.48 22.04 -18.91
C ALA A 608 3.19 21.82 -18.09
N HIS A 609 2.02 21.93 -18.72
CA HIS A 609 0.72 21.70 -18.08
C HIS A 609 0.57 20.24 -17.64
N ALA A 610 0.95 19.26 -18.48
CA ALA A 610 0.85 17.85 -18.14
C ALA A 610 1.77 17.48 -16.96
N ARG A 611 2.97 18.03 -16.86
CA ARG A 611 3.87 17.86 -15.71
C ARG A 611 3.30 18.47 -14.44
N ALA A 612 2.76 19.67 -14.53
CA ALA A 612 2.08 20.30 -13.39
C ALA A 612 0.89 19.44 -12.92
N ALA A 613 0.15 18.81 -13.85
CA ALA A 613 -0.91 17.85 -13.53
C ALA A 613 -0.35 16.60 -12.82
N VAL A 614 0.73 15.99 -13.34
CA VAL A 614 1.41 14.85 -12.69
C VAL A 614 1.80 15.17 -11.25
N ALA A 615 2.39 16.35 -10.98
CA ALA A 615 2.79 16.76 -9.65
C ALA A 615 1.60 16.84 -8.67
N ARG A 616 0.41 17.20 -9.16
CA ARG A 616 -0.84 17.28 -8.37
C ARG A 616 -1.52 15.92 -8.19
N LEU A 617 -1.49 15.03 -9.19
CA LEU A 617 -2.20 13.76 -9.18
C LEU A 617 -1.40 12.63 -8.51
N ARG A 618 -0.05 12.71 -8.52
CA ARG A 618 0.83 11.69 -7.94
C ARG A 618 0.55 11.35 -6.48
N PRO A 619 0.27 12.31 -5.56
CA PRO A 619 -0.03 11.99 -4.17
C PRO A 619 -1.25 11.09 -3.96
N PHE A 620 -2.19 11.09 -4.92
CA PHE A 620 -3.41 10.27 -4.90
C PHE A 620 -3.24 8.91 -5.58
N GLN A 621 -2.08 8.68 -6.23
CA GLN A 621 -1.87 7.49 -7.07
C GLN A 621 -2.98 7.34 -8.14
N ASP A 622 -3.47 8.46 -8.68
CA ASP A 622 -4.47 8.44 -9.76
C ASP A 622 -3.82 7.97 -11.07
N TRP A 623 -3.68 6.65 -11.17
CA TRP A 623 -2.99 6.00 -12.28
C TRP A 623 -3.58 6.35 -13.64
N TRP A 624 -4.91 6.55 -13.71
CA TRP A 624 -5.56 6.93 -14.96
C TRP A 624 -5.19 8.36 -15.35
N GLY A 625 -5.32 9.31 -14.45
CA GLY A 625 -4.92 10.70 -14.68
C GLY A 625 -3.42 10.82 -14.99
N LEU A 626 -2.57 10.06 -14.29
CA LEU A 626 -1.14 10.02 -14.53
C LEU A 626 -0.82 9.46 -15.92
N ALA A 627 -1.43 8.34 -16.33
CA ALA A 627 -1.23 7.76 -17.66
C ALA A 627 -1.65 8.74 -18.76
N MET A 628 -2.77 9.43 -18.57
CA MET A 628 -3.23 10.47 -19.50
C MET A 628 -2.25 11.62 -19.65
N CYS A 629 -1.69 12.10 -18.54
CA CYS A 629 -0.66 13.14 -18.57
C CYS A 629 0.57 12.68 -19.33
N VAL A 630 1.02 11.43 -19.11
CA VAL A 630 2.19 10.86 -19.81
C VAL A 630 1.90 10.66 -21.30
N GLU A 631 0.67 10.28 -21.70
CA GLU A 631 0.25 10.24 -23.10
C GLU A 631 0.41 11.61 -23.77
N VAL A 632 -0.10 12.68 -23.15
CA VAL A 632 0.03 14.03 -23.70
C VAL A 632 1.49 14.45 -23.82
N ILE A 633 2.32 14.15 -22.81
CA ILE A 633 3.76 14.43 -22.85
C ILE A 633 4.43 13.64 -24.00
N ALA A 634 4.12 12.34 -24.14
CA ALA A 634 4.67 11.51 -25.20
C ALA A 634 4.28 12.05 -26.57
N TRP A 635 2.99 12.32 -26.82
CA TRP A 635 2.51 12.88 -28.08
C TRP A 635 3.10 14.26 -28.40
N SER A 636 3.57 14.98 -27.39
CA SER A 636 4.20 16.30 -27.55
C SER A 636 5.74 16.24 -27.66
N THR A 637 6.34 15.02 -27.64
CA THR A 637 7.80 14.80 -27.66
C THR A 637 8.25 14.19 -29.00
N GLN A 638 7.68 14.61 -30.13
CA GLN A 638 7.95 14.03 -31.45
C GLN A 638 9.41 14.27 -31.92
N ASP A 639 10.01 15.40 -31.54
CA ASP A 639 11.37 15.78 -31.94
C ASP A 639 12.49 15.00 -31.22
N ALA A 640 12.13 14.17 -30.24
CA ALA A 640 13.07 13.38 -29.45
C ALA A 640 12.65 11.88 -29.41
N PRO A 641 12.82 11.13 -30.51
CA PRO A 641 12.26 9.79 -30.67
C PRO A 641 12.74 8.78 -29.61
N ARG A 642 13.98 8.88 -29.11
CA ARG A 642 14.47 8.04 -28.00
C ARG A 642 13.73 8.30 -26.68
N ARG A 643 13.47 9.59 -26.39
CA ARG A 643 12.65 9.97 -25.23
C ARG A 643 11.23 9.47 -25.40
N ALA A 644 10.66 9.61 -26.58
CA ALA A 644 9.34 9.10 -26.92
C ALA A 644 9.24 7.58 -26.73
N ALA A 645 10.24 6.81 -27.20
CA ALA A 645 10.28 5.36 -26.99
C ALA A 645 10.32 4.98 -25.50
N ARG A 646 11.08 5.71 -24.67
CA ARG A 646 11.11 5.48 -23.22
C ARG A 646 9.79 5.85 -22.54
N LEU A 647 9.14 6.95 -22.97
CA LEU A 647 7.80 7.32 -22.48
C LEU A 647 6.74 6.29 -22.88
N LEU A 648 6.82 5.69 -24.07
CA LEU A 648 5.97 4.56 -24.46
C LEU A 648 6.19 3.34 -23.54
N GLY A 649 7.42 3.08 -23.11
CA GLY A 649 7.70 2.08 -22.09
C GLY A 649 7.06 2.42 -20.73
N VAL A 650 7.13 3.67 -20.29
CA VAL A 650 6.43 4.14 -19.08
C VAL A 650 4.90 4.00 -19.22
N LEU A 651 4.36 4.35 -20.38
CA LEU A 651 2.94 4.18 -20.68
C LEU A 651 2.52 2.71 -20.67
N HIS A 652 3.34 1.83 -21.24
CA HIS A 652 3.13 0.39 -21.13
C HIS A 652 3.03 -0.05 -19.67
N LEU A 653 3.98 0.38 -18.82
CA LEU A 653 3.93 0.12 -17.38
C LEU A 653 2.64 0.63 -16.74
N LEU A 654 2.21 1.86 -17.02
CA LEU A 654 1.01 2.47 -16.43
C LEU A 654 -0.28 1.81 -16.95
N TRP A 655 -0.40 1.59 -18.25
CA TRP A 655 -1.60 0.96 -18.84
C TRP A 655 -1.73 -0.52 -18.47
N GLU A 656 -0.63 -1.25 -18.40
CA GLU A 656 -0.62 -2.60 -17.84
C GLU A 656 -1.07 -2.56 -16.36
N SER A 657 -0.64 -1.53 -15.60
CA SER A 657 -1.08 -1.30 -14.22
C SER A 657 -2.59 -1.13 -14.12
N LEU A 658 -3.20 -0.57 -15.14
CA LEU A 658 -4.64 -0.37 -15.26
C LEU A 658 -5.37 -1.55 -15.94
N GLY A 659 -4.72 -2.71 -16.12
CA GLY A 659 -5.32 -3.89 -16.77
C GLY A 659 -5.51 -3.74 -18.28
N GLY A 660 -4.62 -3.00 -18.96
CA GLY A 660 -4.67 -2.80 -20.41
C GLY A 660 -5.78 -1.87 -20.89
N ARG A 661 -6.26 -0.98 -20.04
CA ARG A 661 -7.44 -0.11 -20.26
C ARG A 661 -7.38 0.86 -21.43
N LEU A 662 -6.22 1.10 -22.03
CA LEU A 662 -6.17 1.86 -23.27
C LEU A 662 -7.11 1.25 -24.34
N GLY A 663 -7.33 -0.07 -24.26
CA GLY A 663 -8.31 -0.78 -25.09
C GLY A 663 -9.76 -0.39 -24.89
N SER A 664 -10.12 0.14 -23.71
CA SER A 664 -11.50 0.53 -23.38
C SER A 664 -11.90 1.91 -23.93
N VAL A 665 -10.90 2.70 -24.39
CA VAL A 665 -11.14 4.05 -24.98
C VAL A 665 -10.59 4.06 -26.42
N PRO A 666 -11.41 3.65 -27.41
CA PRO A 666 -10.95 3.35 -28.77
C PRO A 666 -10.16 4.48 -29.46
N PHE A 667 -10.62 5.73 -29.33
CA PHE A 667 -9.93 6.87 -29.97
C PHE A 667 -8.56 7.16 -29.37
N MET A 668 -8.39 6.96 -28.07
CA MET A 668 -7.11 7.12 -27.40
C MET A 668 -6.14 6.02 -27.81
N ARG A 669 -6.62 4.78 -27.87
CA ARG A 669 -5.85 3.65 -28.36
C ARG A 669 -5.38 3.88 -29.80
N ALA A 670 -6.27 4.35 -30.67
CA ALA A 670 -5.92 4.66 -32.05
C ALA A 670 -4.85 5.75 -32.16
N GLN A 671 -4.89 6.75 -31.28
CA GLN A 671 -3.89 7.82 -31.23
C GLN A 671 -2.55 7.31 -30.67
N HIS A 672 -2.58 6.52 -29.60
CA HIS A 672 -1.40 5.88 -29.03
C HIS A 672 -0.67 5.01 -30.06
N LEU A 673 -1.40 4.11 -30.75
CA LEU A 673 -0.81 3.22 -31.75
C LEU A 673 -0.23 3.98 -32.95
N ARG A 674 -0.88 5.06 -33.40
CA ARG A 674 -0.31 5.92 -34.46
C ARG A 674 0.99 6.58 -34.00
N PHE A 675 1.04 7.05 -32.77
CA PHE A 675 2.24 7.64 -32.20
C PHE A 675 3.37 6.61 -32.04
N GLU A 676 3.06 5.42 -31.50
CA GLU A 676 4.02 4.32 -31.40
C GLU A 676 4.62 3.94 -32.77
N ALA A 677 3.77 3.81 -33.79
CA ALA A 677 4.21 3.50 -35.16
C ALA A 677 5.18 4.56 -35.68
N ALA A 678 4.89 5.86 -35.49
CA ALA A 678 5.78 6.95 -35.89
C ALA A 678 7.13 6.90 -35.16
N VAL A 679 7.15 6.60 -33.88
CA VAL A 679 8.39 6.48 -33.09
C VAL A 679 9.21 5.25 -33.54
N ARG A 680 8.55 4.14 -33.87
CA ARG A 680 9.20 2.94 -34.42
C ARG A 680 9.83 3.19 -35.80
N GLU A 681 9.20 4.01 -36.63
CA GLU A 681 9.73 4.41 -37.92
C GLU A 681 10.98 5.32 -37.81
N ALA A 682 10.99 6.19 -36.77
CA ALA A 682 12.08 7.14 -36.52
C ALA A 682 13.33 6.51 -35.90
N LEU A 683 13.26 5.27 -35.39
CA LEU A 683 14.33 4.57 -34.68
C LEU A 683 14.64 3.21 -35.31
N SER A 684 15.89 2.73 -35.16
CA SER A 684 16.16 1.32 -35.42
C SER A 684 15.41 0.45 -34.40
N ALA A 685 15.02 -0.77 -34.81
CA ALA A 685 14.28 -1.70 -33.92
C ALA A 685 15.03 -1.94 -32.58
N ALA A 686 16.37 -2.06 -32.66
CA ALA A 686 17.19 -2.26 -31.45
C ALA A 686 17.20 -1.01 -30.53
N ALA A 687 17.24 0.20 -31.11
CA ALA A 687 17.19 1.44 -30.34
C ALA A 687 15.82 1.64 -29.67
N PHE A 688 14.74 1.40 -30.42
CA PHE A 688 13.39 1.46 -29.87
C PHE A 688 13.23 0.50 -28.69
N GLU A 689 13.55 -0.77 -28.90
CA GLU A 689 13.36 -1.82 -27.89
C GLU A 689 14.18 -1.57 -26.62
N ARG A 690 15.41 -1.09 -26.74
CA ARG A 690 16.25 -0.72 -25.59
C ARG A 690 15.61 0.39 -24.76
N ASP A 691 15.21 1.50 -25.42
CA ASP A 691 14.67 2.67 -24.72
C ASP A 691 13.26 2.39 -24.18
N PHE A 692 12.44 1.63 -24.91
CA PHE A 692 11.13 1.13 -24.45
C PHE A 692 11.27 0.26 -23.21
N ARG A 693 12.14 -0.77 -23.24
CA ARG A 693 12.37 -1.64 -22.08
C ARG A 693 12.85 -0.88 -20.85
N ARG A 694 13.66 0.17 -21.05
CA ARG A 694 14.12 1.01 -19.95
C ARG A 694 12.95 1.74 -19.27
N GLY A 695 11.94 2.18 -20.01
CA GLY A 695 10.71 2.76 -19.48
C GLY A 695 9.80 1.70 -18.82
N ALA A 696 9.59 0.57 -19.51
CA ALA A 696 8.69 -0.50 -19.07
C ALA A 696 9.15 -1.24 -17.81
N ARG A 697 10.48 -1.24 -17.55
CA ARG A 697 11.09 -1.88 -16.37
C ARG A 697 11.34 -0.92 -15.21
N ALA A 698 11.10 0.37 -15.38
CA ALA A 698 11.24 1.35 -14.32
C ALA A 698 10.24 1.05 -13.18
N THR A 699 10.63 1.40 -11.97
CA THR A 699 9.64 1.53 -10.90
C THR A 699 8.74 2.74 -11.20
N VAL A 700 7.55 2.78 -10.60
CA VAL A 700 6.66 3.92 -10.81
C VAL A 700 7.29 5.23 -10.36
N ASP A 701 8.03 5.23 -9.25
CA ASP A 701 8.73 6.42 -8.77
C ASP A 701 9.83 6.89 -9.75
N GLU A 702 10.60 5.96 -10.32
CA GLU A 702 11.58 6.27 -11.38
C GLU A 702 10.91 6.75 -12.65
N ALA A 703 9.78 6.14 -13.04
CA ALA A 703 9.00 6.56 -14.19
C ALA A 703 8.45 7.99 -13.99
N MET A 704 7.86 8.29 -12.82
CA MET A 704 7.36 9.62 -12.51
C MET A 704 8.48 10.65 -12.37
N ALA A 705 9.62 10.29 -11.77
CA ALA A 705 10.80 11.15 -11.74
C ALA A 705 11.27 11.48 -13.15
N TYR A 706 11.32 10.50 -14.06
CA TYR A 706 11.68 10.72 -15.46
C TYR A 706 10.68 11.60 -16.21
N VAL A 707 9.39 11.44 -15.96
CA VAL A 707 8.33 12.28 -16.55
C VAL A 707 8.43 13.73 -16.10
N LEU A 708 8.72 13.95 -14.80
CA LEU A 708 8.83 15.28 -14.19
C LEU A 708 10.17 15.95 -14.50
N ASP A 709 11.20 15.21 -14.89
CA ASP A 709 12.54 15.75 -15.11
C ASP A 709 12.61 16.50 -16.44
N ASP A 710 12.93 17.81 -16.38
CA ASP A 710 13.17 18.67 -17.54
C ASP A 710 14.56 18.47 -18.17
N ALA A 711 15.44 17.78 -17.48
CA ALA A 711 16.81 17.60 -17.92
C ALA A 711 16.98 16.32 -18.75
N ALA A 712 17.04 16.45 -20.05
CA ALA A 712 17.91 15.59 -20.84
C ALA A 712 19.31 15.72 -20.19
N GLY A 713 19.75 14.73 -19.40
CA GLY A 713 21.10 14.79 -18.85
C GLY A 713 21.30 14.32 -17.41
N VAL A 714 20.34 13.66 -16.74
CA VAL A 714 20.72 12.99 -15.50
C VAL A 714 21.40 11.68 -15.86
N VAL A 715 22.68 11.67 -15.65
CA VAL A 715 23.55 10.52 -15.90
C VAL A 715 23.22 9.45 -14.86
N PRO A 716 23.01 8.16 -15.24
CA PRO A 716 22.71 7.10 -14.30
C PRO A 716 23.72 7.04 -13.15
N GLY A 717 23.23 7.06 -11.91
CA GLY A 717 24.06 7.03 -10.70
C GLY A 717 24.48 8.39 -10.13
N LEU A 718 24.19 9.50 -10.82
CA LEU A 718 24.46 10.85 -10.33
C LEU A 718 23.18 11.60 -9.98
N THR A 719 23.22 12.46 -8.98
CA THR A 719 22.13 13.42 -8.71
C THR A 719 22.10 14.51 -9.78
N ARG A 720 20.99 15.23 -9.93
CA ARG A 720 20.83 16.34 -10.88
C ARG A 720 21.99 17.33 -10.79
N ARG A 721 22.42 17.68 -9.57
CA ARG A 721 23.53 18.62 -9.37
C ARG A 721 24.87 18.03 -9.75
N GLU A 722 25.09 16.76 -9.49
CA GLU A 722 26.28 16.03 -9.90
C GLU A 722 26.34 15.86 -11.43
N SER A 723 25.21 15.58 -12.07
CA SER A 723 25.14 15.52 -13.55
C SER A 723 25.47 16.86 -14.18
N GLN A 724 24.93 17.97 -13.67
CA GLN A 724 25.29 19.32 -14.11
C GLN A 724 26.80 19.58 -13.98
N VAL A 725 27.40 19.16 -12.86
CA VAL A 725 28.85 19.29 -12.68
C VAL A 725 29.61 18.39 -13.64
N ALA A 726 29.20 17.15 -13.87
CA ALA A 726 29.83 16.23 -14.83
C ALA A 726 29.77 16.76 -16.25
N GLU A 727 28.66 17.36 -16.67
CA GLU A 727 28.51 18.02 -17.98
C GLU A 727 29.49 19.19 -18.15
N LEU A 728 29.60 20.06 -17.14
CA LEU A 728 30.51 21.18 -17.18
C LEU A 728 31.99 20.72 -17.13
N VAL A 729 32.28 19.57 -16.52
CA VAL A 729 33.61 18.93 -16.57
C VAL A 729 33.87 18.41 -17.99
N ALA A 730 32.89 17.83 -18.67
CA ALA A 730 33.02 17.38 -20.06
C ALA A 730 33.19 18.55 -21.04
N GLU A 731 32.62 19.71 -20.73
CA GLU A 731 32.86 20.97 -21.46
C GLU A 731 34.26 21.58 -21.18
N GLY A 732 35.05 20.98 -20.33
CA GLY A 732 36.41 21.42 -20.01
C GLY A 732 36.53 22.55 -19.00
N LEU A 733 35.46 22.95 -18.32
CA LEU A 733 35.46 24.03 -17.33
C LEU A 733 36.29 23.67 -16.09
N THR A 734 37.00 24.62 -15.52
CA THR A 734 37.68 24.43 -14.22
C THR A 734 36.68 24.43 -13.05
N ASN A 735 37.09 23.94 -11.87
CA ASN A 735 36.22 24.00 -10.67
C ASN A 735 35.81 25.42 -10.30
N LYS A 736 36.64 26.41 -10.60
CA LYS A 736 36.36 27.83 -10.43
C LYS A 736 35.24 28.30 -11.38
N ASP A 737 35.31 27.89 -12.64
CA ASP A 737 34.32 28.25 -13.67
C ASP A 737 32.99 27.53 -13.44
N ILE A 738 33.04 26.25 -13.01
CA ILE A 738 31.88 25.48 -12.58
C ILE A 738 31.19 26.17 -11.39
N ALA A 739 31.99 26.62 -10.41
CA ALA A 739 31.47 27.31 -9.24
C ALA A 739 30.76 28.62 -9.63
N ALA A 740 31.37 29.41 -10.53
CA ALA A 740 30.79 30.64 -11.05
C ALA A 740 29.49 30.37 -11.84
N ARG A 741 29.51 29.39 -12.74
CA ARG A 741 28.35 29.01 -13.57
C ARG A 741 27.17 28.50 -12.77
N LEU A 742 27.43 27.75 -11.70
CA LEU A 742 26.42 27.13 -10.85
C LEU A 742 26.07 27.96 -9.60
N THR A 743 26.72 29.14 -9.42
CA THR A 743 26.53 30.04 -8.27
C THR A 743 26.75 29.32 -6.93
N ILE A 744 27.88 28.60 -6.81
CA ILE A 744 28.31 27.88 -5.60
C ILE A 744 29.76 28.23 -5.24
N ALA A 745 30.19 27.86 -4.03
CA ALA A 745 31.60 28.03 -3.66
C ALA A 745 32.49 27.05 -4.44
N GLN A 746 33.72 27.44 -4.78
CA GLN A 746 34.68 26.59 -5.49
C GLN A 746 34.92 25.25 -4.78
N ARG A 747 35.02 25.26 -3.45
CA ARG A 747 35.16 24.05 -2.62
C ARG A 747 33.96 23.10 -2.74
N THR A 748 32.76 23.65 -2.97
CA THR A 748 31.55 22.85 -3.20
C THR A 748 31.61 22.17 -4.56
N ALA A 749 32.12 22.86 -5.60
CA ALA A 749 32.33 22.26 -6.92
C ALA A 749 33.40 21.15 -6.87
N GLU A 750 34.50 21.35 -6.14
CA GLU A 750 35.53 20.34 -5.88
C GLU A 750 34.95 19.09 -5.22
N ASN A 751 34.17 19.27 -4.16
CA ASN A 751 33.51 18.17 -3.43
C ASN A 751 32.51 17.40 -4.35
N HIS A 752 31.81 18.10 -5.24
CA HIS A 752 30.96 17.44 -6.22
C HIS A 752 31.75 16.58 -7.19
N VAL A 753 32.85 17.08 -7.73
CA VAL A 753 33.73 16.33 -8.64
C VAL A 753 34.28 15.09 -7.93
N GLU A 754 34.80 15.21 -6.70
CA GLU A 754 35.29 14.06 -5.93
C GLU A 754 34.21 13.01 -5.68
N ARG A 755 33.00 13.45 -5.30
CA ARG A 755 31.86 12.53 -5.08
C ARG A 755 31.44 11.82 -6.36
N ILE A 756 31.44 12.51 -7.49
CA ILE A 756 31.14 11.92 -8.80
C ILE A 756 32.17 10.86 -9.14
N LEU A 757 33.46 11.17 -9.01
CA LEU A 757 34.55 10.22 -9.23
C LEU A 757 34.40 8.96 -8.36
N GLY A 758 34.13 9.15 -7.05
CA GLY A 758 33.88 8.05 -6.11
C GLY A 758 32.65 7.21 -6.46
N LYS A 759 31.54 7.85 -6.88
CA LYS A 759 30.30 7.15 -7.25
C LYS A 759 30.45 6.31 -8.53
N LEU A 760 31.24 6.80 -9.50
CA LEU A 760 31.43 6.15 -10.78
C LEU A 760 32.66 5.21 -10.81
N GLY A 761 33.41 5.12 -9.69
CA GLY A 761 34.64 4.33 -9.64
C GLY A 761 35.76 4.88 -10.53
N LEU A 762 35.73 6.18 -10.87
CA LEU A 762 36.71 6.87 -11.71
C LEU A 762 37.81 7.48 -10.85
N THR A 763 39.04 7.52 -11.38
CA THR A 763 40.22 8.00 -10.66
C THR A 763 40.70 9.38 -11.08
N SER A 764 40.18 9.93 -12.20
CA SER A 764 40.60 11.22 -12.68
C SER A 764 39.47 12.03 -13.32
N ARG A 765 39.64 13.37 -13.31
CA ARG A 765 38.74 14.33 -13.97
C ARG A 765 38.64 14.07 -15.49
N THR A 766 39.72 13.65 -16.11
CA THR A 766 39.78 13.34 -17.56
C THR A 766 38.91 12.09 -17.82
N GLN A 767 38.95 11.08 -16.95
CA GLN A 767 38.10 9.93 -17.09
C GLN A 767 36.61 10.31 -16.91
N LEU A 768 36.29 11.23 -16.01
CA LEU A 768 34.94 11.74 -15.87
C LEU A 768 34.48 12.49 -17.13
N ALA A 769 35.32 13.32 -17.70
CA ALA A 769 35.02 14.04 -18.94
C ALA A 769 34.77 13.06 -20.10
N LEU A 770 35.65 12.07 -20.28
CA LEU A 770 35.53 11.05 -21.31
C LEU A 770 34.26 10.20 -21.11
N TRP A 771 34.02 9.73 -19.89
CA TRP A 771 32.85 8.95 -19.53
C TRP A 771 31.55 9.72 -19.76
N THR A 772 31.51 11.03 -19.42
CA THR A 772 30.34 11.89 -19.66
C THR A 772 30.14 12.11 -21.16
N TYR A 773 31.24 12.22 -21.93
CA TYR A 773 31.20 12.33 -23.36
C TYR A 773 30.70 11.04 -24.04
N GLU A 774 31.16 9.86 -23.58
CA GLU A 774 30.70 8.55 -24.04
C GLU A 774 29.20 8.34 -23.73
N GLN A 775 28.72 8.85 -22.60
CA GLN A 775 27.28 8.81 -22.27
C GLN A 775 26.45 9.77 -23.17
N ARG A 776 27.06 10.83 -23.70
CA ARG A 776 26.44 11.70 -24.70
C ARG A 776 26.50 11.09 -26.12
N ASP A 777 27.62 10.47 -26.45
CA ASP A 777 28.01 10.04 -27.80
C ASP A 777 28.03 8.52 -27.97
N GLU A 778 27.41 7.70 -27.07
CA GLU A 778 27.25 6.28 -27.43
C GLU A 778 26.52 6.20 -28.78
N PRO A 779 27.25 6.11 -29.91
CA PRO A 779 26.65 5.90 -31.19
C PRO A 779 26.04 4.52 -31.20
N ALA A 780 24.85 4.39 -31.78
CA ALA A 780 24.30 3.12 -32.16
C ALA A 780 25.34 2.29 -32.90
N GLY A 781 25.93 1.26 -32.26
CA GLY A 781 26.71 0.32 -33.05
C GLY A 781 27.98 -0.22 -32.36
N SER A 782 27.86 -1.31 -31.65
CA SER A 782 28.59 -2.57 -31.96
C SER A 782 27.97 -3.71 -31.12
#